data_08f23d7bbf963cc4ffc69877e3747af2
#
_entry.id   08f23d7bbf963cc4ffc69877e3747af2
#
_cell.length_a   1.000
_cell.length_b   1.000
_cell.length_c   1.000
_cell.angle_alpha   90.00
_cell.angle_beta   90.00
_cell.angle_gamma   90.00
#
_symmetry.space_group_name_H-M   'P 1'
#
loop_
_entity.id
_entity.type
_entity.pdbx_description
1 polymer ?
#
loop_
_entity_poly.entity_id
_entity_poly.type
_entity_poly.pdbx_seq_one_letter_code
_entity_poly.pdbx_strand_id
1 'polypeptide(L)'
;MTKDAIRTGFAHLLPGTDKEGLREAAVSRAESDWLVGINGTRAITAFNSKTGGFHLTTVGRVQTPTLTIMVEREEKIRHFVARDYWELEALFAGKHGRYSGKWFDPNFRKGEDEHANDSRIWDTARAEALQQKCTGKPGRVEEQSKPENRLSPGLYDLTTLQREANNRFGFSARTTLQIAQALYERHKVLTYPRTDSRHLPEDTLGMVKDTLRQLPEGYAAHADNILANGWVKPNKRIFDNKKVSDHFAIIPTGNAPKSLSEAEHKIFDLVTRRFLAVFFPAAEYLVTTRITHVEGETFKSEGKVLKSAGWLAVYGKGDDTDDNAVMAAVAQNEIVATETVQLKTSQTRPPARFNDATLLSAMEGAGKMVEDDALREAMKERGLGTPATRAQIIENLILEAYLLREGKDLMPTAKAFSLITLLRGLGIGALTAPELTGEWEYKLSQVAAGKLSRQAFMDGIATLTRDIVERAKAYESDTVPGDFATLTVPCPQCGGTVNENYKKFACQSCAWETWKIVAGRQFEIGEIEVLLRDGSIGPLTGFRNKMGRPFEAVIRLNDDKLPAFDFGNDRDDAAEIDFSGQKPLGACPKCQSPIYETETAYVCSKAVGAEKSCDFRSGKTILQQEIAREQMQKLLAEGKTDLFKGFVSARTRRAFEAFLVLEKDAKGGAKVGFEFPPRDTRKARNRASASASAKRELGAHPTDGQPVVLHETGRFGPYVSHGKLNASLPRDRAPDTMTLEDAIALLVARSEKPTTRRKKS
;
A
#
# COMPACT_ATOMS: atom_id res chain seq x y z
N MET A 1 -26.42 2.68 -18.01
CA MET A 1 -27.33 2.35 -19.14
C MET A 1 -28.54 3.23 -19.03
N THR A 2 -28.95 3.85 -20.17
CA THR A 2 -30.21 4.60 -20.26
C THR A 2 -31.39 3.64 -20.39
N LYS A 3 -32.62 4.10 -20.12
CA LYS A 3 -33.84 3.29 -20.27
C LYS A 3 -33.98 2.77 -21.71
N ASP A 4 -33.61 3.57 -22.69
CA ASP A 4 -33.71 3.20 -24.11
C ASP A 4 -32.62 2.21 -24.51
N ALA A 5 -31.40 2.32 -23.99
CA ALA A 5 -30.35 1.31 -24.18
C ALA A 5 -30.77 -0.06 -23.61
N ILE A 6 -31.45 -0.07 -22.45
CA ILE A 6 -32.00 -1.32 -21.87
C ILE A 6 -33.06 -1.93 -22.76
N ARG A 7 -34.01 -1.12 -23.22
CA ARG A 7 -35.08 -1.60 -24.14
C ARG A 7 -34.52 -2.16 -25.45
N THR A 8 -33.54 -1.42 -26.04
CA THR A 8 -32.86 -1.87 -27.25
C THR A 8 -32.08 -3.17 -27.01
N GLY A 9 -31.40 -3.31 -25.86
CA GLY A 9 -30.69 -4.53 -25.50
C GLY A 9 -31.62 -5.74 -25.38
N PHE A 10 -32.80 -5.58 -24.76
CA PHE A 10 -33.79 -6.65 -24.69
C PHE A 10 -34.40 -7.00 -26.04
N ALA A 11 -34.53 -6.01 -26.93
CA ALA A 11 -35.05 -6.26 -28.32
C ALA A 11 -34.00 -6.98 -29.19
N HIS A 12 -32.72 -6.96 -28.83
CA HIS A 12 -31.61 -7.52 -29.60
C HIS A 12 -30.78 -8.48 -28.75
N LEU A 13 -31.41 -9.40 -28.04
CA LEU A 13 -30.73 -10.43 -27.26
C LEU A 13 -29.95 -11.35 -28.21
N LEU A 14 -28.66 -11.54 -27.87
CA LEU A 14 -27.79 -12.46 -28.59
C LEU A 14 -27.99 -13.90 -28.07
N PRO A 15 -27.87 -14.93 -28.94
CA PRO A 15 -27.82 -16.32 -28.49
C PRO A 15 -26.69 -16.54 -27.50
N GLY A 16 -26.90 -17.41 -26.51
CA GLY A 16 -25.88 -17.75 -25.52
C GLY A 16 -24.60 -18.35 -26.16
N THR A 17 -24.75 -19.06 -27.27
CA THR A 17 -23.68 -19.63 -28.09
C THR A 17 -22.66 -18.59 -28.57
N ASP A 18 -23.09 -17.37 -28.86
CA ASP A 18 -22.23 -16.27 -29.31
C ASP A 18 -21.29 -15.76 -28.20
N LYS A 19 -21.58 -16.13 -26.96
CA LYS A 19 -20.79 -15.75 -25.77
C LYS A 19 -20.01 -16.91 -25.14
N GLU A 20 -20.07 -18.09 -25.76
CA GLU A 20 -19.42 -19.29 -25.21
C GLU A 20 -17.90 -19.13 -25.08
N GLY A 21 -17.23 -18.60 -26.10
CA GLY A 21 -15.80 -18.32 -26.03
C GLY A 21 -15.43 -17.34 -24.90
N LEU A 22 -16.25 -16.31 -24.69
CA LEU A 22 -16.05 -15.37 -23.57
C LEU A 22 -16.27 -16.06 -22.22
N ARG A 23 -17.27 -16.94 -22.11
CA ARG A 23 -17.52 -17.75 -20.90
C ARG A 23 -16.34 -18.67 -20.62
N GLU A 24 -15.83 -19.38 -21.63
CA GLU A 24 -14.67 -20.26 -21.51
C GLU A 24 -13.41 -19.50 -21.07
N ALA A 25 -13.16 -18.33 -21.64
CA ALA A 25 -12.05 -17.48 -21.23
C ALA A 25 -12.17 -17.03 -19.76
N ALA A 26 -13.38 -16.66 -19.31
CA ALA A 26 -13.62 -16.23 -17.93
C ALA A 26 -13.42 -17.38 -16.93
N VAL A 27 -13.94 -18.59 -17.24
CA VAL A 27 -13.75 -19.80 -16.42
C VAL A 27 -12.27 -20.19 -16.39
N SER A 28 -11.60 -20.22 -17.54
CA SER A 28 -10.18 -20.54 -17.65
C SER A 28 -9.31 -19.60 -16.83
N ARG A 29 -9.63 -18.30 -16.83
CA ARG A 29 -8.94 -17.30 -15.98
C ARG A 29 -9.04 -17.64 -14.49
N ALA A 30 -10.26 -17.91 -14.01
CA ALA A 30 -10.47 -18.23 -12.60
C ALA A 30 -9.76 -19.52 -12.19
N GLU A 31 -9.84 -20.56 -13.02
CA GLU A 31 -9.21 -21.85 -12.76
C GLU A 31 -7.66 -21.75 -12.81
N SER A 32 -7.10 -21.03 -13.78
CA SER A 32 -5.65 -20.85 -13.90
C SER A 32 -5.07 -20.06 -12.73
N ASP A 33 -5.72 -18.96 -12.34
CA ASP A 33 -5.29 -18.17 -11.17
C ASP A 33 -5.35 -19.01 -9.87
N TRP A 34 -6.39 -19.84 -9.72
CA TRP A 34 -6.52 -20.76 -8.58
C TRP A 34 -5.46 -21.87 -8.61
N LEU A 35 -5.26 -22.53 -9.74
CA LEU A 35 -4.36 -23.67 -9.88
C LEU A 35 -2.89 -23.28 -9.59
N VAL A 36 -2.41 -22.21 -10.22
CA VAL A 36 -1.05 -21.70 -10.02
C VAL A 36 -0.91 -21.09 -8.62
N GLY A 37 -1.88 -20.30 -8.18
CA GLY A 37 -1.85 -19.65 -6.87
C GLY A 37 -1.78 -20.65 -5.71
N ILE A 38 -2.65 -21.67 -5.69
CA ILE A 38 -2.67 -22.65 -4.59
C ILE A 38 -1.45 -23.56 -4.60
N ASN A 39 -1.05 -24.10 -5.76
CA ASN A 39 0.06 -25.03 -5.85
C ASN A 39 1.41 -24.33 -5.68
N GLY A 40 1.60 -23.16 -6.29
CA GLY A 40 2.77 -22.32 -6.10
C GLY A 40 2.93 -21.93 -4.62
N THR A 41 1.89 -21.39 -4.00
CA THR A 41 1.90 -21.04 -2.57
C THR A 41 2.25 -22.25 -1.69
N ARG A 42 1.67 -23.44 -1.95
CA ARG A 42 1.98 -24.65 -1.19
C ARG A 42 3.41 -25.12 -1.38
N ALA A 43 3.91 -25.11 -2.62
CA ALA A 43 5.27 -25.53 -2.95
C ALA A 43 6.31 -24.62 -2.27
N ILE A 44 6.15 -23.30 -2.40
CA ILE A 44 7.07 -22.33 -1.80
C ILE A 44 6.94 -22.29 -0.27
N THR A 45 5.73 -22.45 0.29
CA THR A 45 5.54 -22.59 1.74
C THR A 45 6.22 -23.85 2.28
N ALA A 46 6.09 -24.98 1.59
CA ALA A 46 6.75 -26.23 1.99
C ALA A 46 8.28 -26.09 1.93
N PHE A 47 8.80 -25.44 0.89
CA PHE A 47 10.22 -25.14 0.77
C PHE A 47 10.72 -24.28 1.95
N ASN A 48 10.05 -23.17 2.24
CA ASN A 48 10.42 -22.27 3.33
C ASN A 48 10.26 -22.87 4.74
N SER A 49 9.51 -23.96 4.87
CA SER A 49 9.22 -24.62 6.14
C SER A 49 10.06 -25.89 6.36
N LYS A 50 11.01 -26.21 5.46
CA LYS A 50 11.85 -27.43 5.55
C LYS A 50 12.67 -27.51 6.85
N THR A 51 13.18 -26.38 7.32
CA THR A 51 14.04 -26.28 8.52
C THR A 51 13.25 -26.06 9.82
N GLY A 52 11.93 -26.16 9.77
CA GLY A 52 11.03 -26.02 10.91
C GLY A 52 10.11 -24.80 10.85
N GLY A 53 9.05 -24.84 11.65
CA GLY A 53 8.00 -23.83 11.65
C GLY A 53 7.04 -23.94 10.45
N PHE A 54 6.07 -23.03 10.39
CA PHE A 54 5.18 -22.88 9.25
C PHE A 54 5.27 -21.44 8.74
N HIS A 55 5.90 -21.28 7.57
CA HIS A 55 6.16 -19.97 6.94
C HIS A 55 5.32 -19.82 5.68
N LEU A 56 4.05 -19.38 5.86
CA LEU A 56 3.16 -19.13 4.74
C LEU A 56 3.81 -18.12 3.77
N THR A 57 4.03 -18.57 2.54
CA THR A 57 4.67 -17.80 1.47
C THR A 57 3.78 -17.81 0.25
N THR A 58 2.97 -16.77 0.13
CA THR A 58 1.98 -16.62 -0.93
C THR A 58 2.65 -16.15 -2.23
N VAL A 59 2.25 -16.74 -3.34
CA VAL A 59 2.63 -16.33 -4.69
C VAL A 59 1.41 -16.26 -5.58
N GLY A 60 1.45 -15.42 -6.60
CA GLY A 60 0.35 -15.26 -7.54
C GLY A 60 0.72 -14.38 -8.72
N ARG A 61 0.04 -14.60 -9.84
CA ARG A 61 0.31 -13.98 -11.14
C ARG A 61 0.33 -12.44 -11.14
N VAL A 62 -0.40 -11.80 -10.24
CA VAL A 62 -0.46 -10.33 -10.15
C VAL A 62 0.27 -9.82 -8.91
N GLN A 63 0.10 -10.50 -7.78
CA GLN A 63 0.69 -10.10 -6.49
C GLN A 63 2.22 -10.16 -6.54
N THR A 64 2.79 -11.22 -7.10
CA THR A 64 4.24 -11.42 -7.13
C THR A 64 4.95 -10.42 -8.07
N PRO A 65 4.52 -10.17 -9.31
CA PRO A 65 5.13 -9.13 -10.15
C PRO A 65 4.99 -7.73 -9.55
N THR A 66 3.86 -7.44 -8.88
CA THR A 66 3.70 -6.17 -8.17
C THR A 66 4.74 -6.02 -7.06
N LEU A 67 5.01 -7.11 -6.32
CA LEU A 67 6.04 -7.12 -5.28
C LEU A 67 7.45 -6.99 -5.90
N THR A 68 7.70 -7.61 -7.04
CA THR A 68 8.98 -7.49 -7.78
C THR A 68 9.26 -6.04 -8.16
N ILE A 69 8.28 -5.33 -8.71
CA ILE A 69 8.41 -3.88 -9.02
C ILE A 69 8.85 -3.08 -7.80
N MET A 70 8.31 -3.42 -6.62
CA MET A 70 8.67 -2.75 -5.36
C MET A 70 10.10 -3.08 -4.93
N VAL A 71 10.49 -4.35 -5.00
CA VAL A 71 11.83 -4.81 -4.62
C VAL A 71 12.88 -4.22 -5.55
N GLU A 72 12.70 -4.28 -6.86
CA GLU A 72 13.62 -3.71 -7.84
C GLU A 72 13.80 -2.19 -7.68
N ARG A 73 12.72 -1.47 -7.34
CA ARG A 73 12.82 -0.04 -7.03
C ARG A 73 13.70 0.19 -5.82
N GLU A 74 13.54 -0.58 -4.76
CA GLU A 74 14.33 -0.43 -3.55
C GLU A 74 15.77 -0.91 -3.75
N GLU A 75 16.01 -1.97 -4.56
CA GLU A 75 17.35 -2.38 -5.00
C GLU A 75 18.06 -1.23 -5.75
N LYS A 76 17.38 -0.57 -6.69
CA LYS A 76 17.93 0.62 -7.38
C LYS A 76 18.24 1.77 -6.43
N ILE A 77 17.42 1.98 -5.38
CA ILE A 77 17.68 3.01 -4.37
C ILE A 77 18.90 2.67 -3.53
N ARG A 78 19.04 1.41 -3.10
CA ARG A 78 20.15 0.95 -2.26
C ARG A 78 21.49 0.95 -2.97
N HIS A 79 21.52 0.57 -4.24
CA HIS A 79 22.72 0.53 -5.07
C HIS A 79 23.03 1.88 -5.75
N PHE A 80 22.23 2.90 -5.50
CA PHE A 80 22.42 4.20 -6.12
C PHE A 80 23.64 4.90 -5.57
N VAL A 81 24.51 5.34 -6.47
CA VAL A 81 25.68 6.16 -6.15
C VAL A 81 25.41 7.57 -6.67
N ALA A 82 25.36 8.53 -5.75
CA ALA A 82 25.20 9.93 -6.11
C ALA A 82 26.42 10.44 -6.89
N ARG A 83 26.17 11.21 -7.94
CA ARG A 83 27.21 11.87 -8.75
C ARG A 83 26.98 13.37 -8.70
N ASP A 84 28.04 14.14 -8.54
CA ASP A 84 28.00 15.59 -8.64
C ASP A 84 27.79 16.04 -10.08
N TYR A 85 27.04 17.10 -10.24
CA TYR A 85 26.89 17.82 -11.51
C TYR A 85 26.71 19.31 -11.26
N TRP A 86 26.98 20.07 -12.28
CA TRP A 86 26.93 21.52 -12.26
C TRP A 86 25.89 22.03 -13.25
N GLU A 87 25.22 23.12 -12.89
CA GLU A 87 24.31 23.86 -13.73
C GLU A 87 24.71 25.33 -13.69
N LEU A 88 24.66 26.02 -14.82
CA LEU A 88 24.93 27.45 -14.87
C LEU A 88 23.61 28.23 -15.06
N GLU A 89 23.45 29.25 -14.24
CA GLU A 89 22.36 30.21 -14.34
C GLU A 89 22.93 31.61 -14.49
N ALA A 90 22.61 32.26 -15.62
CA ALA A 90 23.06 33.62 -15.89
C ALA A 90 21.93 34.63 -15.56
N LEU A 91 22.31 35.79 -15.04
CA LEU A 91 21.45 36.94 -14.90
C LEU A 91 21.80 37.95 -15.99
N PHE A 92 20.80 38.29 -16.81
CA PHE A 92 20.92 39.20 -17.93
C PHE A 92 20.20 40.53 -17.62
N ALA A 93 20.84 41.64 -17.97
CA ALA A 93 20.25 42.96 -17.92
C ALA A 93 19.95 43.47 -19.35
N GLY A 94 18.68 43.60 -19.66
CA GLY A 94 18.16 44.25 -20.86
C GLY A 94 17.63 45.68 -20.57
N LYS A 95 17.18 46.39 -21.60
CA LYS A 95 16.68 47.78 -21.49
C LYS A 95 15.50 47.95 -20.54
N HIS A 96 14.65 46.93 -20.41
CA HIS A 96 13.40 47.02 -19.67
C HIS A 96 13.39 46.17 -18.39
N GLY A 97 14.55 45.61 -17.98
CA GLY A 97 14.66 44.87 -16.75
C GLY A 97 15.61 43.65 -16.85
N ARG A 98 15.67 42.90 -15.76
CA ARG A 98 16.54 41.73 -15.62
C ARG A 98 15.75 40.44 -15.83
N TYR A 99 16.41 39.38 -16.31
CA TYR A 99 15.86 38.06 -16.39
C TYR A 99 16.97 37.01 -16.20
N SER A 100 16.62 35.82 -15.75
CA SER A 100 17.58 34.70 -15.62
C SER A 100 17.44 33.72 -16.79
N GLY A 101 18.56 33.07 -17.15
CA GLY A 101 18.59 32.02 -18.15
C GLY A 101 19.50 30.88 -17.70
N LYS A 102 19.04 29.65 -17.93
CA LYS A 102 19.79 28.44 -17.64
C LYS A 102 20.58 27.99 -18.87
N TRP A 103 21.87 27.72 -18.69
CA TRP A 103 22.71 27.16 -19.77
C TRP A 103 22.20 25.80 -20.20
N PHE A 104 22.28 25.51 -21.50
CA PHE A 104 22.03 24.20 -22.07
C PHE A 104 22.91 23.97 -23.30
N ASP A 105 23.20 22.69 -23.55
CA ASP A 105 23.91 22.25 -24.78
C ASP A 105 22.90 21.96 -25.90
N PRO A 106 22.82 22.77 -26.96
CA PRO A 106 21.86 22.57 -28.06
C PRO A 106 22.16 21.29 -28.87
N ASN A 107 23.35 20.73 -28.76
CA ASN A 107 23.77 19.50 -29.43
C ASN A 107 23.59 18.24 -28.57
N PHE A 108 23.09 18.38 -27.35
CA PHE A 108 22.89 17.28 -26.45
C PHE A 108 21.97 16.22 -27.07
N ARG A 109 22.43 14.97 -27.05
CA ARG A 109 21.61 13.80 -27.40
C ARG A 109 21.50 12.88 -26.20
N LYS A 110 20.28 12.54 -25.81
CA LYS A 110 20.04 11.65 -24.68
C LYS A 110 20.58 10.25 -25.01
N GLY A 111 21.56 9.80 -24.24
CA GLY A 111 22.11 8.44 -24.27
C GLY A 111 21.42 7.54 -23.23
N GLU A 112 22.13 6.48 -22.81
CA GLU A 112 21.64 5.50 -21.82
C GLU A 112 21.64 6.03 -20.37
N ASP A 113 22.41 7.08 -20.08
CA ASP A 113 22.46 7.68 -18.74
C ASP A 113 21.15 8.41 -18.40
N GLU A 114 20.37 7.82 -17.52
CA GLU A 114 19.08 8.38 -17.06
C GLU A 114 19.22 9.79 -16.45
N HIS A 115 20.38 10.11 -15.89
CA HIS A 115 20.65 11.38 -15.22
C HIS A 115 21.22 12.46 -16.16
N ALA A 116 21.59 12.10 -17.36
CA ALA A 116 22.08 13.06 -18.34
C ALA A 116 20.93 13.90 -18.94
N ASN A 117 21.13 15.22 -18.99
CA ASN A 117 20.28 16.14 -19.72
C ASN A 117 21.10 17.30 -20.30
N ASP A 118 20.49 18.11 -21.11
CA ASP A 118 21.13 19.21 -21.85
C ASP A 118 21.72 20.32 -20.98
N SER A 119 21.27 20.46 -19.72
CA SER A 119 21.71 21.52 -18.80
C SER A 119 22.69 21.05 -17.73
N ARG A 120 23.05 19.76 -17.68
CA ARG A 120 23.97 19.20 -16.69
C ARG A 120 25.38 19.07 -17.23
N ILE A 121 26.33 19.59 -16.47
CA ILE A 121 27.74 19.48 -16.73
C ILE A 121 28.36 18.55 -15.70
N TRP A 122 29.12 17.55 -16.15
CA TRP A 122 29.68 16.49 -15.28
C TRP A 122 31.14 16.73 -14.90
N ASP A 123 31.75 17.80 -15.43
CA ASP A 123 33.13 18.17 -15.22
C ASP A 123 33.23 19.57 -14.64
N THR A 124 33.87 19.71 -13.48
CA THR A 124 34.01 20.99 -12.77
C THR A 124 34.79 22.01 -13.56
N ALA A 125 35.91 21.60 -14.16
CA ALA A 125 36.79 22.52 -14.89
C ALA A 125 36.07 23.09 -16.13
N ARG A 126 35.26 22.25 -16.81
CA ARG A 126 34.40 22.71 -17.93
C ARG A 126 33.35 23.70 -17.44
N ALA A 127 32.72 23.43 -16.29
CA ALA A 127 31.68 24.31 -15.72
C ALA A 127 32.26 25.68 -15.33
N GLU A 128 33.43 25.70 -14.69
CA GLU A 128 34.15 26.93 -14.33
C GLU A 128 34.63 27.70 -15.57
N ALA A 129 35.15 27.01 -16.57
CA ALA A 129 35.57 27.63 -17.84
C ALA A 129 34.39 28.31 -18.56
N LEU A 130 33.22 27.67 -18.59
CA LEU A 130 32.00 28.23 -19.18
C LEU A 130 31.51 29.46 -18.38
N GLN A 131 31.57 29.41 -17.05
CA GLN A 131 31.25 30.52 -16.18
C GLN A 131 32.14 31.75 -16.48
N GLN A 132 33.45 31.53 -16.51
CA GLN A 132 34.42 32.61 -16.81
C GLN A 132 34.24 33.17 -18.22
N LYS A 133 34.02 32.30 -19.21
CA LYS A 133 33.82 32.64 -20.61
C LYS A 133 32.62 33.59 -20.80
N CYS A 134 31.52 33.37 -20.07
CA CYS A 134 30.27 34.11 -20.28
C CYS A 134 30.10 35.30 -19.34
N THR A 135 30.76 35.34 -18.17
CA THR A 135 30.56 36.41 -17.17
C THR A 135 31.02 37.77 -17.74
N GLY A 136 30.18 38.79 -17.62
CA GLY A 136 30.44 40.16 -18.08
C GLY A 136 30.43 40.33 -19.60
N LYS A 137 30.08 39.31 -20.37
CA LYS A 137 30.04 39.37 -21.84
C LYS A 137 28.68 39.76 -22.35
N PRO A 138 28.61 40.42 -23.53
CA PRO A 138 27.31 40.77 -24.14
C PRO A 138 26.62 39.50 -24.64
N GLY A 139 25.30 39.44 -24.45
CA GLY A 139 24.46 38.37 -24.95
C GLY A 139 23.49 38.85 -26.01
N ARG A 140 23.33 38.12 -27.12
CA ARG A 140 22.34 38.37 -28.17
C ARG A 140 21.08 37.55 -27.90
N VAL A 141 19.92 38.20 -27.90
CA VAL A 141 18.65 37.59 -27.57
C VAL A 141 17.89 37.19 -28.82
N GLU A 142 17.40 35.92 -28.80
CA GLU A 142 16.39 35.40 -29.72
C GLU A 142 15.15 35.04 -28.93
N GLU A 143 13.97 35.58 -29.29
CA GLU A 143 12.73 35.29 -28.57
C GLU A 143 11.65 34.76 -29.49
N GLN A 144 10.93 33.74 -29.02
CA GLN A 144 9.78 33.19 -29.70
C GLN A 144 8.64 32.99 -28.71
N SER A 145 7.47 33.56 -29.03
CA SER A 145 6.24 33.33 -28.26
C SER A 145 5.26 32.48 -29.08
N LYS A 146 4.69 31.45 -28.41
CA LYS A 146 3.71 30.55 -29.03
C LYS A 146 2.49 30.42 -28.12
N PRO A 147 1.27 30.40 -28.68
CA PRO A 147 0.08 30.04 -27.93
C PRO A 147 0.14 28.51 -27.61
N GLU A 148 -0.17 28.16 -26.36
CA GLU A 148 -0.32 26.78 -25.90
C GLU A 148 -1.72 26.59 -25.31
N ASN A 149 -2.48 25.66 -25.88
CA ASN A 149 -3.80 25.32 -25.39
C ASN A 149 -3.73 24.05 -24.56
N ARG A 150 -4.11 24.11 -23.29
CA ARG A 150 -4.11 23.00 -22.38
C ARG A 150 -5.53 22.56 -22.06
N LEU A 151 -5.93 21.39 -22.58
CA LEU A 151 -7.22 20.77 -22.26
C LEU A 151 -7.26 20.28 -20.81
N SER A 152 -8.45 20.23 -20.20
CA SER A 152 -8.66 19.60 -18.90
C SER A 152 -8.23 18.13 -18.93
N PRO A 153 -7.82 17.55 -17.81
CA PRO A 153 -7.75 16.09 -17.72
C PRO A 153 -9.12 15.44 -18.01
N GLY A 154 -9.14 14.19 -18.50
CA GLY A 154 -10.39 13.43 -18.71
C GLY A 154 -11.15 13.13 -17.42
N LEU A 155 -12.36 12.58 -17.53
CA LEU A 155 -13.14 12.11 -16.38
C LEU A 155 -12.36 11.03 -15.59
N TYR A 156 -12.83 10.71 -14.40
CA TYR A 156 -12.21 9.69 -13.56
C TYR A 156 -12.69 8.29 -13.91
N ASP A 157 -11.72 7.39 -14.08
CA ASP A 157 -11.83 5.99 -13.71
C ASP A 157 -11.42 5.79 -12.24
N LEU A 158 -11.52 4.58 -11.70
CA LEU A 158 -11.15 4.32 -10.31
C LEU A 158 -9.67 4.59 -10.05
N THR A 159 -8.78 4.15 -10.93
CA THR A 159 -7.32 4.28 -10.73
C THR A 159 -6.90 5.74 -10.70
N THR A 160 -7.39 6.58 -11.61
CA THR A 160 -7.07 8.01 -11.62
C THR A 160 -7.67 8.75 -10.43
N LEU A 161 -8.87 8.37 -9.98
CA LEU A 161 -9.45 8.92 -8.75
C LEU A 161 -8.60 8.57 -7.53
N GLN A 162 -8.16 7.32 -7.39
CA GLN A 162 -7.30 6.88 -6.30
C GLN A 162 -5.95 7.61 -6.31
N ARG A 163 -5.34 7.78 -7.47
CA ARG A 163 -4.07 8.50 -7.64
C ARG A 163 -4.19 9.97 -7.20
N GLU A 164 -5.22 10.65 -7.65
CA GLU A 164 -5.39 12.07 -7.32
C GLU A 164 -5.78 12.26 -5.85
N ALA A 165 -6.62 11.40 -5.29
CA ALA A 165 -6.97 11.40 -3.87
C ALA A 165 -5.75 11.13 -2.97
N ASN A 166 -4.86 10.23 -3.37
CA ASN A 166 -3.60 9.97 -2.65
C ASN A 166 -2.67 11.20 -2.70
N ASN A 167 -2.49 11.79 -3.89
CA ASN A 167 -1.62 12.96 -4.05
C ASN A 167 -2.12 14.18 -3.26
N ARG A 168 -3.43 14.46 -3.29
CA ARG A 168 -4.02 15.66 -2.66
C ARG A 168 -4.29 15.47 -1.17
N PHE A 169 -4.79 14.31 -0.77
CA PHE A 169 -5.33 14.09 0.58
C PHE A 169 -4.57 13.02 1.37
N GLY A 170 -3.62 12.31 0.76
CA GLY A 170 -2.92 11.19 1.38
C GLY A 170 -3.80 9.95 1.59
N PHE A 171 -4.96 9.86 0.94
CA PHE A 171 -5.84 8.70 1.07
C PHE A 171 -5.21 7.47 0.39
N SER A 172 -5.24 6.31 1.06
CA SER A 172 -4.83 5.07 0.42
C SER A 172 -5.79 4.70 -0.72
N ALA A 173 -5.33 3.87 -1.64
CA ALA A 173 -6.17 3.35 -2.72
C ALA A 173 -7.44 2.66 -2.19
N ARG A 174 -7.32 1.89 -1.10
CA ARG A 174 -8.44 1.24 -0.41
C ARG A 174 -9.41 2.25 0.20
N THR A 175 -8.90 3.24 0.92
CA THR A 175 -9.73 4.29 1.56
C THR A 175 -10.53 5.04 0.50
N THR A 176 -9.91 5.43 -0.61
CA THR A 176 -10.57 6.11 -1.72
C THR A 176 -11.69 5.27 -2.31
N LEU A 177 -11.46 3.96 -2.55
CA LEU A 177 -12.48 3.05 -3.05
C LEU A 177 -13.65 2.91 -2.06
N GLN A 178 -13.38 2.76 -0.77
CA GLN A 178 -14.42 2.66 0.26
C GLN A 178 -15.30 3.91 0.31
N ILE A 179 -14.69 5.10 0.23
CA ILE A 179 -15.41 6.37 0.19
C ILE A 179 -16.25 6.48 -1.09
N ALA A 180 -15.67 6.21 -2.24
CA ALA A 180 -16.40 6.26 -3.52
C ALA A 180 -17.56 5.25 -3.56
N GLN A 181 -17.38 4.04 -2.99
CA GLN A 181 -18.47 3.08 -2.84
C GLN A 181 -19.59 3.58 -1.91
N ALA A 182 -19.26 4.22 -0.79
CA ALA A 182 -20.26 4.82 0.10
C ALA A 182 -21.04 5.94 -0.61
N LEU A 183 -20.36 6.79 -1.39
CA LEU A 183 -20.99 7.84 -2.20
C LEU A 183 -21.92 7.27 -3.28
N TYR A 184 -21.60 6.11 -3.84
CA TYR A 184 -22.44 5.39 -4.78
C TYR A 184 -23.60 4.63 -4.10
N GLU A 185 -23.28 3.78 -3.10
CA GLU A 185 -24.26 2.82 -2.54
C GLU A 185 -25.19 3.47 -1.51
N ARG A 186 -24.65 4.26 -0.58
CA ARG A 186 -25.39 4.85 0.53
C ARG A 186 -25.96 6.21 0.16
N HIS A 187 -25.14 7.10 -0.40
CA HIS A 187 -25.54 8.48 -0.71
C HIS A 187 -26.17 8.63 -2.09
N LYS A 188 -25.91 7.71 -3.02
CA LYS A 188 -26.43 7.74 -4.41
C LYS A 188 -26.02 8.99 -5.20
N VAL A 189 -24.90 9.63 -4.83
CA VAL A 189 -24.47 10.91 -5.42
C VAL A 189 -23.38 10.76 -6.48
N LEU A 190 -22.77 9.56 -6.62
CA LEU A 190 -21.82 9.23 -7.68
C LEU A 190 -22.33 8.02 -8.47
N THR A 191 -21.81 7.85 -9.70
CA THR A 191 -21.96 6.64 -10.50
C THR A 191 -21.08 5.51 -9.95
N TYR A 192 -21.22 4.30 -10.49
CA TYR A 192 -20.49 3.11 -10.02
C TYR A 192 -18.97 3.32 -10.08
N PRO A 193 -18.25 3.19 -8.96
CA PRO A 193 -16.85 3.62 -8.89
C PRO A 193 -15.84 2.60 -9.44
N ARG A 194 -16.21 1.32 -9.62
CA ARG A 194 -15.28 0.29 -10.11
C ARG A 194 -15.30 0.23 -11.63
N THR A 195 -14.81 1.26 -12.27
CA THR A 195 -14.75 1.39 -13.72
C THR A 195 -13.32 1.69 -14.18
N ASP A 196 -12.98 1.21 -15.35
CA ASP A 196 -11.74 1.52 -16.09
C ASP A 196 -11.96 2.61 -17.15
N SER A 197 -13.22 2.97 -17.42
CA SER A 197 -13.55 3.96 -18.43
C SER A 197 -13.48 5.39 -17.88
N ARG A 198 -12.94 6.28 -18.71
CA ARG A 198 -12.93 7.76 -18.53
C ARG A 198 -13.88 8.45 -19.48
N HIS A 199 -14.79 7.68 -20.10
CA HIS A 199 -15.70 8.16 -21.12
C HIS A 199 -17.14 7.91 -20.71
N LEU A 200 -18.05 8.62 -21.35
CA LEU A 200 -19.50 8.47 -21.23
C LEU A 200 -20.06 7.88 -22.53
N PRO A 201 -21.17 7.14 -22.47
CA PRO A 201 -21.90 6.74 -23.66
C PRO A 201 -22.45 7.94 -24.43
N GLU A 202 -22.53 7.83 -25.74
CA GLU A 202 -22.97 8.92 -26.63
C GLU A 202 -24.43 9.32 -26.41
N ASP A 203 -25.26 8.41 -25.92
CA ASP A 203 -26.67 8.63 -25.59
C ASP A 203 -26.90 9.35 -24.25
N THR A 204 -25.83 9.66 -23.48
CA THR A 204 -25.93 10.27 -22.15
C THR A 204 -25.91 11.80 -22.16
N LEU A 205 -25.83 12.45 -23.32
CA LEU A 205 -25.80 13.92 -23.42
C LEU A 205 -26.96 14.63 -22.69
N GLY A 206 -28.17 14.07 -22.75
CA GLY A 206 -29.34 14.58 -22.03
C GLY A 206 -29.14 14.45 -20.51
N MET A 207 -28.75 13.27 -20.05
CA MET A 207 -28.48 12.99 -18.64
C MET A 207 -27.41 13.95 -18.07
N VAL A 208 -26.34 14.24 -18.82
CA VAL A 208 -25.29 15.19 -18.39
C VAL A 208 -25.86 16.58 -18.19
N LYS A 209 -26.69 17.08 -19.10
CA LYS A 209 -27.35 18.39 -18.95
C LYS A 209 -28.28 18.43 -17.74
N ASP A 210 -29.01 17.36 -17.47
CA ASP A 210 -29.89 17.26 -16.31
C ASP A 210 -29.09 17.17 -15.01
N THR A 211 -27.99 16.43 -14.99
CA THR A 211 -27.06 16.37 -13.87
C THR A 211 -26.49 17.76 -13.54
N LEU A 212 -26.06 18.53 -14.56
CA LEU A 212 -25.53 19.89 -14.37
C LEU A 212 -26.57 20.81 -13.70
N ARG A 213 -27.86 20.76 -14.10
CA ARG A 213 -28.94 21.56 -13.50
C ARG A 213 -29.23 21.22 -12.04
N GLN A 214 -28.87 20.00 -11.62
CA GLN A 214 -29.19 19.44 -10.30
C GLN A 214 -28.00 19.48 -9.34
N LEU A 215 -26.84 20.00 -9.79
CA LEU A 215 -25.68 20.09 -8.91
C LEU A 215 -25.95 21.04 -7.71
N PRO A 216 -25.35 20.78 -6.54
CA PRO A 216 -25.46 21.65 -5.38
C PRO A 216 -25.01 23.09 -5.68
N GLU A 217 -25.56 24.05 -4.92
CA GLU A 217 -25.38 25.50 -5.11
C GLU A 217 -23.90 25.92 -5.26
N GLY A 218 -22.99 25.31 -4.50
CA GLY A 218 -21.53 25.58 -4.60
C GLY A 218 -20.91 25.30 -5.97
N TYR A 219 -21.61 24.62 -6.87
CA TYR A 219 -21.17 24.29 -8.23
C TYR A 219 -22.05 24.95 -9.32
N ALA A 220 -23.16 25.56 -8.93
CA ALA A 220 -24.19 26.06 -9.85
C ALA A 220 -23.64 27.07 -10.84
N ALA A 221 -22.84 28.06 -10.40
CA ALA A 221 -22.25 29.07 -11.28
C ALA A 221 -21.45 28.48 -12.45
N HIS A 222 -20.69 27.40 -12.20
CA HIS A 222 -19.94 26.72 -13.26
C HIS A 222 -20.86 25.90 -14.17
N ALA A 223 -21.87 25.23 -13.59
CA ALA A 223 -22.82 24.45 -14.34
C ALA A 223 -23.68 25.33 -15.27
N ASP A 224 -24.16 26.46 -14.77
CA ASP A 224 -24.93 27.45 -15.54
C ASP A 224 -24.11 28.02 -16.69
N ASN A 225 -22.84 28.34 -16.45
CA ASN A 225 -21.92 28.80 -17.49
C ASN A 225 -21.74 27.76 -18.60
N ILE A 226 -21.59 26.47 -18.25
CA ILE A 226 -21.50 25.36 -19.24
C ILE A 226 -22.79 25.29 -20.08
N LEU A 227 -23.95 25.34 -19.42
CA LEU A 227 -25.25 25.22 -20.08
C LEU A 227 -25.54 26.42 -20.97
N ALA A 228 -25.30 27.64 -20.47
CA ALA A 228 -25.54 28.90 -21.21
C ALA A 228 -24.68 29.00 -22.49
N ASN A 229 -23.46 28.53 -22.46
CA ASN A 229 -22.55 28.53 -23.61
C ASN A 229 -22.69 27.27 -24.50
N GLY A 230 -23.57 26.32 -24.16
CA GLY A 230 -23.78 25.10 -24.96
C GLY A 230 -22.55 24.21 -25.08
N TRP A 231 -21.68 24.18 -24.06
CA TRP A 231 -20.44 23.41 -24.10
C TRP A 231 -20.64 21.89 -23.99
N VAL A 232 -21.81 21.43 -23.54
CA VAL A 232 -22.18 20.00 -23.59
C VAL A 232 -22.62 19.65 -25.01
N LYS A 233 -21.69 19.15 -25.80
CA LYS A 233 -21.88 18.74 -27.20
C LYS A 233 -21.16 17.43 -27.50
N PRO A 234 -21.55 16.69 -28.57
CA PRO A 234 -20.85 15.47 -28.97
C PRO A 234 -19.35 15.71 -29.14
N ASN A 235 -18.56 14.95 -28.41
CA ASN A 235 -17.11 15.03 -28.42
C ASN A 235 -16.53 13.67 -28.04
N LYS A 236 -15.76 13.03 -28.93
CA LYS A 236 -15.15 11.70 -28.72
C LYS A 236 -14.13 11.65 -27.55
N ARG A 237 -13.67 12.81 -27.08
CA ARG A 237 -12.83 12.90 -25.88
C ARG A 237 -13.64 12.60 -24.60
N ILE A 238 -14.96 12.83 -24.61
CA ILE A 238 -15.85 12.66 -23.45
C ILE A 238 -16.86 11.57 -23.71
N PHE A 239 -17.49 11.54 -24.87
CA PHE A 239 -18.55 10.62 -25.25
C PHE A 239 -18.04 9.68 -26.35
N ASP A 240 -17.72 8.45 -25.97
CA ASP A 240 -17.18 7.44 -26.90
C ASP A 240 -17.62 6.03 -26.47
N ASN A 241 -18.60 5.47 -27.16
CA ASN A 241 -19.12 4.12 -26.89
C ASN A 241 -18.04 3.04 -26.97
N LYS A 242 -17.02 3.21 -27.83
CA LYS A 242 -15.93 2.22 -27.99
C LYS A 242 -15.00 2.13 -26.79
N LYS A 243 -14.99 3.18 -25.95
CA LYS A 243 -14.14 3.29 -24.75
C LYS A 243 -14.93 3.13 -23.45
N VAL A 244 -16.17 2.70 -23.54
CA VAL A 244 -17.00 2.30 -22.40
C VAL A 244 -17.20 0.80 -22.48
N SER A 245 -16.68 0.09 -21.48
CA SER A 245 -16.86 -1.35 -21.33
C SER A 245 -18.19 -1.66 -20.61
N ASP A 246 -18.10 -2.18 -19.38
CA ASP A 246 -19.28 -2.51 -18.57
C ASP A 246 -19.86 -1.28 -17.86
N HIS A 247 -19.01 -0.33 -17.50
CA HIS A 247 -19.36 0.89 -16.77
C HIS A 247 -18.66 2.10 -17.39
N PHE A 248 -19.35 3.23 -17.38
CA PHE A 248 -18.78 4.51 -17.80
C PHE A 248 -18.07 5.22 -16.63
N ALA A 249 -17.47 6.37 -16.92
CA ALA A 249 -16.67 7.17 -15.98
C ALA A 249 -17.41 7.51 -14.67
N ILE A 250 -16.66 7.79 -13.61
CA ILE A 250 -17.19 8.23 -12.32
C ILE A 250 -17.59 9.71 -12.44
N ILE A 251 -18.88 9.98 -12.30
CA ILE A 251 -19.48 11.32 -12.37
C ILE A 251 -20.52 11.52 -11.27
N PRO A 252 -20.90 12.75 -10.91
CA PRO A 252 -22.04 12.98 -10.03
C PRO A 252 -23.35 12.57 -10.71
N THR A 253 -24.37 12.20 -9.91
CA THR A 253 -25.69 11.78 -10.39
C THR A 253 -26.73 12.89 -10.44
N GLY A 254 -26.42 14.09 -9.93
CA GLY A 254 -27.39 15.17 -9.72
C GLY A 254 -28.15 15.08 -8.39
N ASN A 255 -28.09 13.97 -7.67
CA ASN A 255 -28.70 13.89 -6.33
C ASN A 255 -27.94 14.81 -5.35
N ALA A 256 -28.69 15.56 -4.54
CA ALA A 256 -28.08 16.39 -3.49
C ALA A 256 -27.48 15.50 -2.37
N PRO A 257 -26.20 15.72 -2.01
CA PRO A 257 -25.58 14.97 -0.92
C PRO A 257 -26.23 15.33 0.42
N LYS A 258 -26.53 14.32 1.24
CA LYS A 258 -27.04 14.49 2.61
C LYS A 258 -25.98 14.04 3.60
N SER A 259 -25.54 14.93 4.49
CA SER A 259 -24.64 14.60 5.63
C SER A 259 -23.37 13.82 5.24
N LEU A 260 -22.57 14.33 4.34
CA LEU A 260 -21.27 13.77 4.00
C LEU A 260 -20.27 14.02 5.12
N SER A 261 -19.44 13.03 5.44
CA SER A 261 -18.21 13.25 6.22
C SER A 261 -17.22 14.11 5.45
N GLU A 262 -16.24 14.69 6.12
CA GLU A 262 -15.17 15.49 5.48
C GLU A 262 -14.46 14.72 4.34
N ALA A 263 -14.14 13.44 4.59
CA ALA A 263 -13.49 12.60 3.60
C ALA A 263 -14.40 12.31 2.38
N GLU A 264 -15.70 12.07 2.61
CA GLU A 264 -16.67 11.89 1.55
C GLU A 264 -16.89 13.18 0.75
N HIS A 265 -16.91 14.32 1.43
CA HIS A 265 -17.01 15.63 0.76
C HIS A 265 -15.79 15.88 -0.14
N LYS A 266 -14.57 15.59 0.31
CA LYS A 266 -13.35 15.74 -0.48
C LYS A 266 -13.39 14.93 -1.79
N ILE A 267 -13.86 13.67 -1.73
CA ILE A 267 -13.96 12.83 -2.94
C ILE A 267 -15.12 13.30 -3.84
N PHE A 268 -16.24 13.69 -3.27
CA PHE A 268 -17.37 14.21 -4.03
C PHE A 268 -17.00 15.51 -4.76
N ASP A 269 -16.34 16.47 -4.08
CA ASP A 269 -15.84 17.72 -4.67
C ASP A 269 -14.83 17.45 -5.81
N LEU A 270 -13.89 16.52 -5.57
CA LEU A 270 -12.90 16.14 -6.57
C LEU A 270 -13.55 15.65 -7.87
N VAL A 271 -14.54 14.73 -7.75
CA VAL A 271 -15.26 14.18 -8.89
C VAL A 271 -16.12 15.25 -9.58
N THR A 272 -16.84 16.06 -8.80
CA THR A 272 -17.74 17.09 -9.34
C THR A 272 -16.97 18.18 -10.08
N ARG A 273 -15.85 18.68 -9.52
CA ARG A 273 -15.00 19.66 -10.22
C ARG A 273 -14.40 19.09 -11.50
N ARG A 274 -13.99 17.81 -11.52
CA ARG A 274 -13.49 17.17 -12.73
C ARG A 274 -14.59 17.03 -13.79
N PHE A 275 -15.80 16.66 -13.39
CA PHE A 275 -16.96 16.59 -14.25
C PHE A 275 -17.30 17.94 -14.89
N LEU A 276 -17.24 19.03 -14.13
CA LEU A 276 -17.41 20.38 -14.67
C LEU A 276 -16.27 20.75 -15.64
N ALA A 277 -15.03 20.55 -15.21
CA ALA A 277 -13.83 20.97 -15.95
C ALA A 277 -13.72 20.38 -17.36
N VAL A 278 -14.22 19.15 -17.58
CA VAL A 278 -14.11 18.51 -18.92
C VAL A 278 -14.96 19.20 -19.99
N PHE A 279 -15.99 19.96 -19.60
CA PHE A 279 -16.86 20.71 -20.53
C PHE A 279 -16.37 22.13 -20.77
N PHE A 280 -15.51 22.67 -19.92
CA PHE A 280 -14.93 23.99 -20.15
C PHE A 280 -13.95 23.99 -21.33
N PRO A 281 -13.73 25.15 -21.99
CA PRO A 281 -12.69 25.29 -23.00
C PRO A 281 -11.30 25.04 -22.42
N ALA A 282 -10.31 24.90 -23.29
CA ALA A 282 -8.91 24.81 -22.91
C ALA A 282 -8.46 26.04 -22.12
N ALA A 283 -7.53 25.85 -21.21
CA ALA A 283 -6.75 26.96 -20.67
C ALA A 283 -5.74 27.41 -21.74
N GLU A 284 -5.69 28.70 -22.01
CA GLU A 284 -4.83 29.29 -23.04
C GLU A 284 -3.67 30.01 -22.39
N TYR A 285 -2.48 29.66 -22.82
CA TYR A 285 -1.24 30.26 -22.36
C TYR A 285 -0.49 30.87 -23.54
N LEU A 286 0.25 31.94 -23.26
CA LEU A 286 1.32 32.40 -24.11
C LEU A 286 2.63 31.91 -23.50
N VAL A 287 3.33 31.02 -24.17
CA VAL A 287 4.65 30.51 -23.74
C VAL A 287 5.70 31.25 -24.54
N THR A 288 6.55 31.98 -23.82
CA THR A 288 7.70 32.70 -24.42
C THR A 288 8.97 31.91 -24.09
N THR A 289 9.67 31.47 -25.12
CA THR A 289 11.00 30.90 -25.01
C THR A 289 12.02 31.92 -25.52
N ARG A 290 12.97 32.25 -24.66
CA ARG A 290 14.06 33.19 -24.96
C ARG A 290 15.38 32.44 -24.90
N ILE A 291 16.16 32.52 -25.97
CA ILE A 291 17.53 32.02 -26.06
C ILE A 291 18.46 33.23 -26.06
N THR A 292 19.42 33.23 -25.13
CA THR A 292 20.46 34.25 -25.07
C THR A 292 21.79 33.60 -25.44
N HIS A 293 22.41 34.08 -26.48
CA HIS A 293 23.71 33.62 -26.99
C HIS A 293 24.82 34.51 -26.44
N VAL A 294 25.74 33.90 -25.68
CA VAL A 294 26.90 34.58 -25.06
C VAL A 294 28.16 33.84 -25.44
N GLU A 295 29.09 34.44 -26.20
CA GLU A 295 30.36 33.82 -26.59
C GLU A 295 30.21 32.41 -27.20
N GLY A 296 29.13 32.16 -27.97
CA GLY A 296 28.84 30.87 -28.56
C GLY A 296 28.12 29.88 -27.65
N GLU A 297 27.89 30.23 -26.37
CA GLU A 297 27.10 29.42 -25.42
C GLU A 297 25.65 29.84 -25.44
N THR A 298 24.76 28.94 -25.05
CA THR A 298 23.30 29.14 -25.10
C THR A 298 22.67 29.08 -23.72
N PHE A 299 21.83 30.09 -23.43
CA PHE A 299 21.05 30.15 -22.18
C PHE A 299 19.56 30.27 -22.51
N LYS A 300 18.74 29.42 -21.89
CA LYS A 300 17.30 29.36 -22.07
C LYS A 300 16.57 29.99 -20.93
N SER A 301 15.61 30.86 -21.23
CA SER A 301 14.63 31.39 -20.29
C SER A 301 13.23 31.06 -20.81
N GLU A 302 12.32 30.62 -19.93
CA GLU A 302 10.94 30.34 -20.28
C GLU A 302 10.00 31.15 -19.40
N GLY A 303 9.04 31.83 -20.04
CA GLY A 303 7.93 32.53 -19.38
C GLY A 303 6.62 31.96 -19.90
N LYS A 304 5.65 31.88 -19.01
CA LYS A 304 4.32 31.39 -19.33
C LYS A 304 3.26 32.31 -18.73
N VAL A 305 2.46 32.92 -19.58
CA VAL A 305 1.39 33.85 -19.18
C VAL A 305 0.04 33.20 -19.47
N LEU A 306 -0.81 33.07 -18.46
CA LEU A 306 -2.20 32.62 -18.62
C LEU A 306 -3.02 33.72 -19.32
N LYS A 307 -3.54 33.44 -20.52
CA LYS A 307 -4.40 34.34 -21.29
C LYS A 307 -5.88 34.09 -21.03
N SER A 308 -6.26 32.86 -20.87
CA SER A 308 -7.62 32.42 -20.54
C SER A 308 -7.58 31.27 -19.61
N ALA A 309 -8.24 31.35 -18.46
CA ALA A 309 -8.28 30.30 -17.45
C ALA A 309 -8.95 29.01 -17.96
N GLY A 310 -9.95 29.12 -18.85
CA GLY A 310 -10.68 27.98 -19.34
C GLY A 310 -11.16 27.09 -18.19
N TRP A 311 -10.85 25.78 -18.25
CA TRP A 311 -11.24 24.81 -17.23
C TRP A 311 -10.59 25.04 -15.85
N LEU A 312 -9.49 25.78 -15.76
CA LEU A 312 -8.82 26.10 -14.49
C LEU A 312 -9.71 26.94 -13.56
N ALA A 313 -10.64 27.71 -14.12
CA ALA A 313 -11.60 28.50 -13.35
C ALA A 313 -12.43 27.64 -12.39
N VAL A 314 -12.71 26.38 -12.74
CA VAL A 314 -13.44 25.43 -11.87
C VAL A 314 -12.68 25.12 -10.57
N TYR A 315 -11.36 25.26 -10.58
CA TYR A 315 -10.49 24.99 -9.42
C TYR A 315 -10.08 26.25 -8.66
N GLY A 316 -10.63 27.41 -9.02
CA GLY A 316 -10.26 28.69 -8.41
C GLY A 316 -8.87 29.19 -8.80
N LYS A 317 -8.21 28.56 -9.78
CA LYS A 317 -6.87 28.93 -10.27
C LYS A 317 -6.94 29.93 -11.42
N GLY A 318 -7.72 30.96 -11.28
CA GLY A 318 -7.69 32.09 -12.22
C GLY A 318 -6.72 33.17 -11.80
N ASP A 319 -6.47 33.28 -10.49
CA ASP A 319 -5.70 34.39 -9.88
C ASP A 319 -4.37 33.93 -9.26
N ASP A 320 -4.10 32.63 -9.12
CA ASP A 320 -2.77 32.17 -8.75
C ASP A 320 -1.84 32.37 -9.95
N THR A 321 -1.26 33.51 -10.03
CA THR A 321 0.05 33.70 -10.62
C THR A 321 1.02 32.87 -9.80
N ASP A 322 1.03 31.56 -10.07
CA ASP A 322 2.21 30.75 -9.77
C ASP A 322 3.40 31.53 -10.33
N ASP A 323 4.50 31.58 -9.62
CA ASP A 323 5.80 32.20 -9.84
C ASP A 323 6.35 32.20 -11.29
N ASN A 324 5.51 32.31 -12.27
CA ASN A 324 5.90 32.65 -13.63
C ASN A 324 6.27 34.12 -13.60
N ALA A 325 7.52 34.36 -13.22
CA ALA A 325 8.12 35.69 -13.36
C ALA A 325 7.75 36.24 -14.74
N VAL A 326 6.99 37.30 -14.75
CA VAL A 326 6.76 38.04 -16.00
C VAL A 326 8.15 38.42 -16.48
N MET A 327 8.64 37.73 -17.51
CA MET A 327 9.96 38.01 -18.03
C MET A 327 9.98 39.45 -18.52
N ALA A 328 11.01 40.21 -18.13
CA ALA A 328 11.20 41.58 -18.62
C ALA A 328 11.14 41.57 -20.16
N ALA A 329 10.45 42.56 -20.73
CA ALA A 329 10.34 42.69 -22.17
C ALA A 329 11.74 42.91 -22.77
N VAL A 330 12.06 42.21 -23.84
CA VAL A 330 13.33 42.33 -24.58
C VAL A 330 13.04 42.27 -26.06
N ALA A 331 13.67 43.12 -26.83
CA ALA A 331 13.48 43.14 -28.27
C ALA A 331 14.24 41.99 -28.97
N GLN A 332 13.74 41.57 -30.11
CA GLN A 332 14.43 40.59 -30.95
C GLN A 332 15.82 41.11 -31.36
N ASN A 333 16.85 40.27 -31.19
CA ASN A 333 18.26 40.62 -31.39
C ASN A 333 18.81 41.75 -30.49
N GLU A 334 18.12 42.05 -29.37
CA GLU A 334 18.65 42.97 -28.38
C GLU A 334 19.97 42.42 -27.79
N ILE A 335 20.92 43.31 -27.58
CA ILE A 335 22.15 43.01 -26.87
C ILE A 335 21.92 43.31 -25.40
N VAL A 336 22.08 42.29 -24.55
CA VAL A 336 21.93 42.37 -23.10
C VAL A 336 23.28 42.17 -22.43
N ALA A 337 23.47 42.73 -21.25
CA ALA A 337 24.65 42.50 -20.46
C ALA A 337 24.47 41.21 -19.62
N THR A 338 25.46 40.35 -19.60
CA THR A 338 25.51 39.20 -18.67
C THR A 338 26.11 39.69 -17.35
N GLU A 339 25.27 40.05 -16.37
CA GLU A 339 25.72 40.62 -15.11
C GLU A 339 26.46 39.57 -14.26
N THR A 340 25.89 38.41 -14.13
CA THR A 340 26.49 37.30 -13.36
C THR A 340 26.18 35.96 -14.01
N VAL A 341 27.09 35.01 -13.85
CA VAL A 341 26.86 33.59 -14.16
C VAL A 341 27.13 32.80 -12.86
N GLN A 342 26.08 32.23 -12.30
CA GLN A 342 26.16 31.43 -11.07
C GLN A 342 26.37 29.97 -11.41
N LEU A 343 27.35 29.34 -10.78
CA LEU A 343 27.59 27.92 -10.85
C LEU A 343 26.84 27.24 -9.67
N LYS A 344 25.84 26.43 -9.99
CA LYS A 344 25.06 25.67 -9.00
C LYS A 344 25.55 24.23 -8.97
N THR A 345 26.11 23.81 -7.86
CA THR A 345 26.48 22.41 -7.61
C THR A 345 25.27 21.65 -7.10
N SER A 346 25.04 20.46 -7.66
CA SER A 346 23.96 19.57 -7.26
C SER A 346 24.40 18.12 -7.38
N GLN A 347 23.64 17.22 -6.76
CA GLN A 347 23.88 15.77 -6.85
C GLN A 347 22.70 15.06 -7.47
N THR A 348 22.98 14.00 -8.22
CA THR A 348 21.92 13.10 -8.67
C THR A 348 21.23 12.46 -7.47
N ARG A 349 19.95 12.14 -7.62
CA ARG A 349 19.15 11.51 -6.59
C ARG A 349 18.65 10.15 -7.05
N PRO A 350 18.50 9.19 -6.13
CA PRO A 350 17.89 7.91 -6.47
C PRO A 350 16.43 8.12 -6.91
N PRO A 351 15.83 7.14 -7.62
CA PRO A 351 14.42 7.20 -7.92
C PRO A 351 13.59 7.26 -6.64
N ALA A 352 12.51 8.03 -6.64
CA ALA A 352 11.62 8.12 -5.48
C ALA A 352 10.98 6.76 -5.17
N ARG A 353 10.76 6.49 -3.87
CA ARG A 353 9.96 5.34 -3.45
C ARG A 353 8.55 5.42 -3.99
N PHE A 354 7.92 4.26 -4.14
CA PHE A 354 6.53 4.21 -4.53
C PHE A 354 5.62 4.65 -3.37
N ASN A 355 4.57 5.39 -3.70
CA ASN A 355 3.38 5.55 -2.89
C ASN A 355 2.19 4.86 -3.56
N ASP A 356 0.99 4.86 -2.94
CA ASP A 356 -0.19 4.25 -3.54
C ASP A 356 -0.45 4.74 -4.97
N ALA A 357 -0.32 6.05 -5.22
CA ALA A 357 -0.56 6.63 -6.55
C ALA A 357 0.44 6.16 -7.61
N THR A 358 1.72 6.17 -7.28
CA THR A 358 2.77 5.79 -8.22
C THR A 358 2.85 4.28 -8.43
N LEU A 359 2.55 3.47 -7.39
CA LEU A 359 2.45 2.01 -7.54
C LEU A 359 1.25 1.62 -8.40
N LEU A 360 0.08 2.24 -8.20
CA LEU A 360 -1.08 2.04 -9.09
C LEU A 360 -0.74 2.39 -10.54
N SER A 361 0.05 3.46 -10.78
CA SER A 361 0.52 3.82 -12.11
C SER A 361 1.48 2.78 -12.71
N ALA A 362 2.37 2.21 -11.89
CA ALA A 362 3.29 1.17 -12.31
C ALA A 362 2.53 -0.13 -12.65
N MET A 363 1.54 -0.51 -11.82
CA MET A 363 0.68 -1.66 -12.10
C MET A 363 -0.13 -1.48 -13.39
N GLU A 364 -0.72 -0.30 -13.61
CA GLU A 364 -1.47 0.03 -14.81
C GLU A 364 -0.57 0.06 -16.05
N GLY A 365 0.62 0.64 -15.93
CA GLY A 365 1.60 0.76 -16.99
C GLY A 365 2.52 -0.44 -17.18
N ALA A 366 2.33 -1.56 -16.46
CA ALA A 366 3.24 -2.71 -16.47
C ALA A 366 3.43 -3.32 -17.87
N GLY A 367 2.45 -3.20 -18.75
CA GLY A 367 2.59 -3.60 -20.15
C GLY A 367 3.72 -2.89 -20.91
N LYS A 368 4.11 -1.68 -20.49
CA LYS A 368 5.25 -0.96 -21.10
C LYS A 368 6.60 -1.58 -20.77
N MET A 369 6.66 -2.43 -19.75
CA MET A 369 7.87 -3.16 -19.35
C MET A 369 8.06 -4.47 -20.15
N VAL A 370 7.05 -4.87 -20.93
CA VAL A 370 7.05 -6.09 -21.73
C VAL A 370 7.69 -5.81 -23.09
N GLU A 371 8.67 -6.62 -23.48
CA GLU A 371 9.41 -6.44 -24.75
C GLU A 371 8.61 -6.90 -25.96
N ASP A 372 7.84 -7.98 -25.84
CA ASP A 372 7.03 -8.53 -26.92
C ASP A 372 5.82 -7.62 -27.23
N ASP A 373 5.69 -7.21 -28.50
CA ASP A 373 4.66 -6.28 -28.95
C ASP A 373 3.23 -6.82 -28.81
N ALA A 374 3.00 -8.12 -29.03
CA ALA A 374 1.69 -8.74 -28.93
C ALA A 374 1.25 -8.83 -27.45
N LEU A 375 2.18 -9.19 -26.57
CA LEU A 375 1.94 -9.23 -25.13
C LEU A 375 1.77 -7.81 -24.55
N ARG A 376 2.55 -6.86 -25.06
CA ARG A 376 2.44 -5.44 -24.69
C ARG A 376 1.06 -4.88 -25.05
N GLU A 377 0.57 -5.18 -26.24
CA GLU A 377 -0.77 -4.75 -26.68
C GLU A 377 -1.87 -5.41 -25.84
N ALA A 378 -1.75 -6.72 -25.52
CA ALA A 378 -2.69 -7.42 -24.64
C ALA A 378 -2.74 -6.82 -23.20
N MET A 379 -1.65 -6.24 -22.73
CA MET A 379 -1.56 -5.58 -21.41
C MET A 379 -1.85 -4.08 -21.45
N LYS A 380 -1.93 -3.46 -22.62
CA LYS A 380 -2.00 -1.99 -22.76
C LYS A 380 -3.15 -1.35 -22.00
N GLU A 381 -4.31 -2.03 -21.97
CA GLU A 381 -5.50 -1.53 -21.29
C GLU A 381 -5.72 -2.17 -19.91
N ARG A 382 -4.99 -3.23 -19.56
CA ARG A 382 -5.23 -4.03 -18.36
C ARG A 382 -4.16 -3.91 -17.30
N GLY A 383 -2.88 -3.94 -17.67
CA GLY A 383 -1.76 -3.92 -16.73
C GLY A 383 -1.76 -5.10 -15.75
N LEU A 384 -1.17 -4.91 -14.58
CA LEU A 384 -1.21 -5.86 -13.46
C LEU A 384 -2.48 -5.63 -12.63
N GLY A 385 -3.39 -6.58 -12.67
CA GLY A 385 -4.70 -6.50 -12.01
C GLY A 385 -5.66 -5.52 -12.69
N THR A 386 -6.92 -5.59 -12.29
CA THR A 386 -7.97 -4.67 -12.75
C THR A 386 -8.10 -3.48 -11.80
N PRO A 387 -8.72 -2.36 -12.20
CA PRO A 387 -9.01 -1.25 -11.29
C PRO A 387 -9.68 -1.70 -9.98
N ALA A 388 -10.59 -2.68 -10.07
CA ALA A 388 -11.31 -3.22 -8.91
C ALA A 388 -10.41 -4.02 -7.94
N THR A 389 -9.29 -4.59 -8.40
CA THR A 389 -8.45 -5.50 -7.61
C THR A 389 -7.14 -4.90 -7.14
N ARG A 390 -6.58 -3.89 -7.84
CA ARG A 390 -5.26 -3.30 -7.52
C ARG A 390 -5.14 -2.83 -6.08
N ALA A 391 -6.12 -2.08 -5.59
CA ALA A 391 -6.12 -1.60 -4.20
C ALA A 391 -6.08 -2.75 -3.18
N GLN A 392 -6.81 -3.84 -3.43
CA GLN A 392 -6.83 -5.00 -2.54
C GLN A 392 -5.51 -5.77 -2.59
N ILE A 393 -4.85 -5.84 -3.75
CA ILE A 393 -3.53 -6.46 -3.90
C ILE A 393 -2.49 -5.71 -3.06
N ILE A 394 -2.46 -4.37 -3.13
CA ILE A 394 -1.56 -3.54 -2.31
C ILE A 394 -1.83 -3.78 -0.82
N GLU A 395 -3.08 -3.75 -0.40
CA GLU A 395 -3.43 -3.99 1.01
C GLU A 395 -3.11 -5.40 1.48
N ASN A 396 -3.27 -6.42 0.62
CA ASN A 396 -2.89 -7.79 0.95
C ASN A 396 -1.37 -7.91 1.16
N LEU A 397 -0.56 -7.28 0.31
CA LEU A 397 0.89 -7.24 0.47
C LEU A 397 1.30 -6.58 1.81
N ILE A 398 0.56 -5.55 2.25
CA ILE A 398 0.78 -4.92 3.56
C ILE A 398 0.32 -5.85 4.70
N LEU A 399 -0.86 -6.46 4.58
CA LEU A 399 -1.40 -7.36 5.61
C LEU A 399 -0.51 -8.60 5.83
N GLU A 400 0.08 -9.11 4.75
CA GLU A 400 1.01 -10.23 4.77
C GLU A 400 2.45 -9.81 5.15
N ALA A 401 2.65 -8.53 5.46
CA ALA A 401 3.92 -7.95 5.84
C ALA A 401 5.03 -8.08 4.78
N TYR A 402 4.66 -8.10 3.50
CA TYR A 402 5.62 -7.90 2.40
C TYR A 402 5.92 -6.42 2.17
N LEU A 403 4.94 -5.55 2.39
CA LEU A 403 5.10 -4.10 2.30
C LEU A 403 4.80 -3.43 3.64
N LEU A 404 5.43 -2.28 3.84
CA LEU A 404 5.16 -1.35 4.95
C LEU A 404 4.76 0.00 4.38
N ARG A 405 3.88 0.69 5.10
CA ARG A 405 3.55 2.09 4.79
C ARG A 405 4.20 2.99 5.84
N GLU A 406 5.12 3.85 5.39
CA GLU A 406 5.79 4.86 6.21
C GLU A 406 5.46 6.25 5.67
N GLY A 407 4.61 6.99 6.38
CA GLY A 407 4.02 8.21 5.86
C GLY A 407 3.22 7.94 4.59
N LYS A 408 3.65 8.48 3.46
CA LYS A 408 3.06 8.25 2.12
C LYS A 408 3.75 7.11 1.37
N ASP A 409 4.96 6.73 1.77
CA ASP A 409 5.78 5.78 1.02
C ASP A 409 5.43 4.33 1.34
N LEU A 410 5.52 3.49 0.33
CA LEU A 410 5.43 2.04 0.42
C LEU A 410 6.84 1.45 0.31
N MET A 411 7.23 0.65 1.28
CA MET A 411 8.57 0.06 1.36
C MET A 411 8.48 -1.47 1.40
N PRO A 412 9.27 -2.19 0.60
CA PRO A 412 9.38 -3.63 0.72
C PRO A 412 10.11 -4.01 2.00
N THR A 413 9.63 -5.07 2.66
CA THR A 413 10.24 -5.62 3.86
C THR A 413 11.33 -6.64 3.49
N ALA A 414 12.16 -7.02 4.45
CA ALA A 414 13.09 -8.12 4.27
C ALA A 414 12.40 -9.43 3.81
N LYS A 415 11.16 -9.67 4.23
CA LYS A 415 10.34 -10.80 3.74
C LYS A 415 10.09 -10.72 2.23
N ALA A 416 9.88 -9.51 1.70
CA ALA A 416 9.71 -9.29 0.26
C ALA A 416 10.99 -9.63 -0.52
N PHE A 417 12.13 -9.11 -0.07
CA PHE A 417 13.43 -9.43 -0.66
C PHE A 417 13.70 -10.93 -0.65
N SER A 418 13.48 -11.60 0.50
CA SER A 418 13.64 -13.05 0.60
C SER A 418 12.78 -13.83 -0.39
N LEU A 419 11.53 -13.43 -0.58
CA LEU A 419 10.65 -14.11 -1.54
C LEU A 419 11.15 -13.95 -2.98
N ILE A 420 11.50 -12.73 -3.39
CA ILE A 420 11.95 -12.49 -4.76
C ILE A 420 13.30 -13.17 -5.02
N THR A 421 14.25 -13.11 -4.07
CA THR A 421 15.51 -13.84 -4.14
C THR A 421 15.29 -15.36 -4.27
N LEU A 422 14.36 -15.89 -3.48
CA LEU A 422 13.99 -17.31 -3.55
C LEU A 422 13.46 -17.70 -4.93
N LEU A 423 12.50 -16.94 -5.47
CA LEU A 423 11.91 -17.24 -6.78
C LEU A 423 12.93 -17.12 -7.92
N ARG A 424 13.82 -16.13 -7.87
CA ARG A 424 14.94 -15.97 -8.80
C ARG A 424 15.89 -17.17 -8.70
N GLY A 425 16.28 -17.58 -7.49
CA GLY A 425 17.19 -18.71 -7.23
C GLY A 425 16.62 -20.08 -7.60
N LEU A 426 15.31 -20.29 -7.47
CA LEU A 426 14.61 -21.49 -7.93
C LEU A 426 14.41 -21.52 -9.47
N GLY A 427 14.75 -20.45 -10.18
CA GLY A 427 14.50 -20.34 -11.61
C GLY A 427 13.01 -20.18 -11.97
N ILE A 428 12.17 -19.77 -11.00
CA ILE A 428 10.72 -19.54 -11.20
C ILE A 428 10.48 -18.05 -11.57
N GLY A 429 11.34 -17.49 -12.41
CA GLY A 429 11.28 -16.09 -12.81
C GLY A 429 9.98 -15.67 -13.49
N ALA A 430 9.28 -16.60 -14.13
CA ALA A 430 7.98 -16.33 -14.75
C ALA A 430 6.96 -15.72 -13.77
N LEU A 431 6.96 -16.13 -12.49
CA LEU A 431 6.06 -15.55 -11.48
C LEU A 431 6.46 -14.15 -11.03
N THR A 432 7.69 -13.71 -11.31
CA THR A 432 8.18 -12.38 -10.89
C THR A 432 8.02 -11.33 -11.98
N ALA A 433 7.77 -11.74 -13.22
CA ALA A 433 7.72 -10.90 -14.39
C ALA A 433 6.28 -10.58 -14.83
N PRO A 434 6.00 -9.36 -15.32
CA PRO A 434 4.68 -9.00 -15.85
C PRO A 434 4.34 -9.73 -17.14
N GLU A 435 5.33 -10.26 -17.88
CA GLU A 435 5.20 -11.00 -19.14
C GLU A 435 4.25 -12.18 -19.02
N LEU A 436 4.31 -12.93 -17.92
CA LEU A 436 3.40 -14.04 -17.66
C LEU A 436 1.93 -13.58 -17.66
N THR A 437 1.67 -12.41 -17.07
CA THR A 437 0.32 -11.83 -17.08
C THR A 437 -0.08 -11.45 -18.52
N GLY A 438 0.82 -10.85 -19.27
CA GLY A 438 0.60 -10.51 -20.69
C GLY A 438 0.30 -11.73 -21.54
N GLU A 439 1.09 -12.78 -21.40
CA GLU A 439 0.90 -14.06 -22.11
C GLU A 439 -0.48 -14.68 -21.82
N TRP A 440 -0.89 -14.69 -20.54
CA TRP A 440 -2.20 -15.23 -20.18
C TRP A 440 -3.34 -14.38 -20.73
N GLU A 441 -3.26 -13.05 -20.62
CA GLU A 441 -4.29 -12.15 -21.17
C GLU A 441 -4.39 -12.30 -22.68
N TYR A 442 -3.25 -12.42 -23.39
CA TYR A 442 -3.24 -12.69 -24.80
C TYR A 442 -3.91 -14.03 -25.13
N LYS A 443 -3.49 -15.12 -24.51
CA LYS A 443 -4.06 -16.46 -24.72
C LYS A 443 -5.56 -16.52 -24.38
N LEU A 444 -5.97 -15.86 -23.28
CA LEU A 444 -7.40 -15.77 -22.91
C LEU A 444 -8.20 -14.98 -23.95
N SER A 445 -7.62 -13.95 -24.56
CA SER A 445 -8.27 -13.26 -25.69
C SER A 445 -8.45 -14.16 -26.91
N GLN A 446 -7.47 -15.06 -27.17
CA GLN A 446 -7.60 -16.07 -28.23
C GLN A 446 -8.67 -17.11 -27.91
N VAL A 447 -8.82 -17.51 -26.64
CA VAL A 447 -9.92 -18.40 -26.21
C VAL A 447 -11.26 -17.71 -26.41
N ALA A 448 -11.39 -16.45 -25.98
CA ALA A 448 -12.62 -15.67 -26.18
C ALA A 448 -13.00 -15.52 -27.65
N ALA A 449 -12.00 -15.44 -28.55
CA ALA A 449 -12.18 -15.35 -30.00
C ALA A 449 -12.35 -16.72 -30.70
N GLY A 450 -12.32 -17.84 -29.97
CA GLY A 450 -12.39 -19.20 -30.52
C GLY A 450 -11.15 -19.66 -31.31
N LYS A 451 -10.03 -18.91 -31.21
CA LYS A 451 -8.76 -19.21 -31.91
C LYS A 451 -7.85 -20.16 -31.13
N LEU A 452 -8.05 -20.27 -29.82
CA LEU A 452 -7.36 -21.21 -28.94
C LEU A 452 -8.44 -21.97 -28.14
N SER A 453 -8.28 -23.29 -28.02
CA SER A 453 -9.21 -24.07 -27.17
C SER A 453 -8.89 -23.87 -25.69
N ARG A 454 -9.94 -23.90 -24.86
CA ARG A 454 -9.79 -23.89 -23.40
C ARG A 454 -8.84 -24.97 -22.90
N GLN A 455 -8.94 -26.18 -23.49
CA GLN A 455 -8.09 -27.33 -23.12
C GLN A 455 -6.61 -27.02 -23.37
N ALA A 456 -6.25 -26.52 -24.53
CA ALA A 456 -4.85 -26.17 -24.85
C ALA A 456 -4.28 -25.08 -23.93
N PHE A 457 -5.11 -24.10 -23.56
CA PHE A 457 -4.72 -23.08 -22.57
C PHE A 457 -4.47 -23.72 -21.19
N MET A 458 -5.39 -24.56 -20.69
CA MET A 458 -5.28 -25.20 -19.37
C MET A 458 -4.16 -26.24 -19.29
N ASP A 459 -3.84 -26.92 -20.38
CA ASP A 459 -2.68 -27.82 -20.47
C ASP A 459 -1.37 -27.06 -20.27
N GLY A 460 -1.25 -25.87 -20.86
CA GLY A 460 -0.12 -24.97 -20.63
C GLY A 460 -0.03 -24.53 -19.16
N ILE A 461 -1.16 -24.20 -18.53
CA ILE A 461 -1.23 -23.85 -17.10
C ILE A 461 -0.82 -25.01 -16.21
N ALA A 462 -1.30 -26.23 -16.51
CA ALA A 462 -0.93 -27.44 -15.77
C ALA A 462 0.57 -27.73 -15.86
N THR A 463 1.15 -27.52 -17.03
CA THR A 463 2.60 -27.67 -17.26
C THR A 463 3.41 -26.67 -16.46
N LEU A 464 3.06 -25.38 -16.51
CA LEU A 464 3.70 -24.34 -15.70
C LEU A 464 3.58 -24.65 -14.20
N THR A 465 2.40 -25.12 -13.77
CA THR A 465 2.18 -25.45 -12.35
C THR A 465 3.07 -26.60 -11.90
N ARG A 466 3.22 -27.65 -12.74
CA ARG A 466 4.14 -28.77 -12.47
C ARG A 466 5.59 -28.30 -12.39
N ASP A 467 6.04 -27.50 -13.34
CA ASP A 467 7.40 -26.94 -13.37
C ASP A 467 7.72 -26.17 -12.06
N ILE A 468 6.80 -25.31 -11.60
CA ILE A 468 6.94 -24.58 -10.34
C ILE A 468 7.11 -25.54 -9.16
N VAL A 469 6.29 -26.59 -9.09
CA VAL A 469 6.33 -27.58 -7.98
C VAL A 469 7.59 -28.41 -8.04
N GLU A 470 8.01 -28.86 -9.23
CA GLU A 470 9.20 -29.68 -9.44
C GLU A 470 10.48 -28.90 -9.11
N ARG A 471 10.59 -27.65 -9.57
CA ARG A 471 11.71 -26.76 -9.21
C ARG A 471 11.81 -26.55 -7.71
N ALA A 472 10.67 -26.29 -7.02
CA ALA A 472 10.67 -26.15 -5.58
C ALA A 472 11.05 -27.45 -4.85
N LYS A 473 10.76 -28.64 -5.39
CA LYS A 473 11.12 -29.95 -4.84
C LYS A 473 12.55 -30.36 -5.12
N ALA A 474 13.13 -29.89 -6.23
CA ALA A 474 14.48 -30.30 -6.67
C ALA A 474 15.59 -29.93 -5.68
N TYR A 475 15.34 -29.01 -4.76
CA TYR A 475 16.30 -28.62 -3.74
C TYR A 475 16.08 -29.40 -2.45
N GLU A 476 17.07 -30.16 -2.02
CA GLU A 476 17.05 -30.92 -0.77
C GLU A 476 17.22 -30.04 0.46
N SER A 477 18.07 -29.01 0.36
CA SER A 477 18.28 -28.02 1.40
C SER A 477 17.29 -26.86 1.32
N ASP A 478 17.30 -25.98 2.32
CA ASP A 478 16.53 -24.72 2.32
C ASP A 478 17.29 -23.53 1.72
N THR A 479 18.40 -23.78 1.03
CA THR A 479 19.20 -22.80 0.31
C THR A 479 18.96 -22.89 -1.18
N VAL A 480 19.07 -21.76 -1.87
CA VAL A 480 18.91 -21.64 -3.32
C VAL A 480 20.15 -20.99 -3.93
N PRO A 481 20.47 -21.28 -5.20
CA PRO A 481 21.49 -20.54 -5.92
C PRO A 481 21.16 -19.05 -5.96
N GLY A 482 22.19 -18.21 -5.90
CA GLY A 482 22.08 -16.78 -5.94
C GLY A 482 23.45 -16.14 -5.83
N ASP A 483 23.51 -14.86 -6.07
CA ASP A 483 24.73 -14.04 -5.89
C ASP A 483 24.82 -13.67 -4.40
N PHE A 484 25.49 -14.54 -3.64
CA PHE A 484 25.66 -14.40 -2.20
C PHE A 484 27.11 -14.13 -1.84
N ALA A 485 27.32 -13.25 -0.84
CA ALA A 485 28.63 -12.82 -0.43
C ALA A 485 29.36 -13.88 0.43
N THR A 486 30.68 -13.91 0.29
CA THR A 486 31.57 -14.52 1.27
C THR A 486 32.08 -13.38 2.14
N LEU A 487 31.92 -13.49 3.47
CA LEU A 487 32.35 -12.46 4.41
C LEU A 487 33.89 -12.41 4.49
N THR A 488 34.44 -11.21 4.66
CA THR A 488 35.86 -11.01 4.84
C THR A 488 36.30 -11.27 6.30
N VAL A 489 35.35 -11.27 7.23
CA VAL A 489 35.57 -11.53 8.67
C VAL A 489 35.32 -13.00 8.98
N PRO A 490 36.26 -13.65 9.70
CA PRO A 490 36.16 -15.06 10.03
C PRO A 490 35.05 -15.34 11.06
N CYS A 491 34.64 -16.61 11.12
CA CYS A 491 33.66 -17.09 12.08
C CYS A 491 34.07 -16.82 13.53
N PRO A 492 33.21 -16.23 14.36
CA PRO A 492 33.54 -15.86 15.74
C PRO A 492 33.68 -17.08 16.66
N GLN A 493 33.26 -18.28 16.21
CA GLN A 493 33.34 -19.51 16.98
C GLN A 493 34.58 -20.34 16.63
N CYS A 494 34.95 -20.46 15.34
CA CYS A 494 36.02 -21.39 14.93
C CYS A 494 37.06 -20.73 13.99
N GLY A 495 36.93 -19.48 13.60
CA GLY A 495 37.84 -18.81 12.65
C GLY A 495 37.66 -19.21 11.18
N GLY A 496 36.72 -20.08 10.86
CA GLY A 496 36.45 -20.53 9.47
C GLY A 496 35.75 -19.47 8.64
N THR A 497 35.65 -19.72 7.33
CA THR A 497 34.97 -18.83 6.38
C THR A 497 33.45 -18.80 6.62
N VAL A 498 32.87 -17.61 6.61
CA VAL A 498 31.41 -17.40 6.73
C VAL A 498 30.85 -17.01 5.38
N ASN A 499 29.85 -17.75 4.91
CA ASN A 499 29.13 -17.45 3.68
C ASN A 499 27.72 -16.96 3.99
N GLU A 500 27.28 -16.00 3.18
CA GLU A 500 25.89 -15.62 3.08
C GLU A 500 25.10 -16.69 2.30
N ASN A 501 23.88 -16.97 2.69
CA ASN A 501 22.87 -17.62 1.86
C ASN A 501 21.55 -16.82 1.92
N TYR A 502 20.51 -17.27 1.26
CA TYR A 502 19.30 -16.46 1.18
C TYR A 502 18.59 -16.23 2.53
N LYS A 503 18.84 -17.08 3.56
CA LYS A 503 18.25 -16.97 4.90
C LYS A 503 19.23 -16.56 5.98
N LYS A 504 20.48 -17.01 5.89
CA LYS A 504 21.44 -17.01 6.99
C LYS A 504 22.83 -16.57 6.55
N PHE A 505 23.66 -16.22 7.53
CA PHE A 505 25.10 -16.27 7.44
C PHE A 505 25.54 -17.55 8.15
N ALA A 506 26.33 -18.40 7.49
CA ALA A 506 26.71 -19.71 8.00
C ALA A 506 28.20 -19.99 7.81
N CYS A 507 28.84 -20.57 8.82
CA CYS A 507 30.23 -20.98 8.74
C CYS A 507 30.35 -22.28 7.91
N GLN A 508 31.40 -22.35 7.09
CA GLN A 508 31.72 -23.55 6.31
C GLN A 508 32.38 -24.65 7.14
N SER A 509 33.01 -24.30 8.28
CA SER A 509 33.86 -25.20 9.06
C SER A 509 33.23 -25.66 10.38
N CYS A 510 32.17 -25.05 10.86
CA CYS A 510 31.47 -25.45 12.08
C CYS A 510 29.97 -25.19 11.96
N ALA A 511 29.20 -25.53 13.00
CA ALA A 511 27.73 -25.40 13.02
C ALA A 511 27.25 -23.96 13.32
N TRP A 512 28.14 -22.95 13.37
CA TRP A 512 27.76 -21.57 13.64
C TRP A 512 26.96 -21.02 12.46
N GLU A 513 25.78 -20.46 12.78
CA GLU A 513 24.93 -19.77 11.80
C GLU A 513 24.08 -18.71 12.48
N THR A 514 23.72 -17.68 11.75
CA THR A 514 22.79 -16.64 12.23
C THR A 514 21.85 -16.16 11.12
N TRP A 515 20.64 -15.75 11.50
CA TRP A 515 19.63 -15.31 10.54
C TRP A 515 20.00 -13.93 9.97
N LYS A 516 19.80 -13.76 8.66
CA LYS A 516 19.90 -12.47 7.99
C LYS A 516 18.81 -11.50 8.43
N ILE A 517 17.65 -12.00 8.78
CA ILE A 517 16.48 -11.20 9.16
C ILE A 517 16.19 -11.43 10.64
N VAL A 518 16.35 -10.35 11.41
CA VAL A 518 16.07 -10.33 12.85
C VAL A 518 15.07 -9.22 13.14
N ALA A 519 13.98 -9.51 13.83
CA ALA A 519 12.91 -8.57 14.15
C ALA A 519 12.44 -7.73 12.94
N GLY A 520 12.29 -8.37 11.77
CA GLY A 520 11.82 -7.73 10.53
C GLY A 520 12.84 -6.87 9.77
N ARG A 521 14.08 -6.76 10.30
CA ARG A 521 15.20 -6.06 9.67
C ARG A 521 16.21 -7.07 9.14
N GLN A 522 16.69 -6.86 7.92
CA GLN A 522 17.81 -7.61 7.36
C GLN A 522 19.14 -6.93 7.71
N PHE A 523 20.13 -7.72 8.11
CA PHE A 523 21.51 -7.25 8.25
C PHE A 523 22.15 -7.08 6.88
N GLU A 524 22.79 -5.94 6.66
CA GLU A 524 23.66 -5.71 5.51
C GLU A 524 25.02 -6.39 5.73
N ILE A 525 25.75 -6.71 4.63
CA ILE A 525 27.04 -7.40 4.72
C ILE A 525 28.03 -6.66 5.64
N GLY A 526 28.18 -5.35 5.42
CA GLY A 526 29.09 -4.54 6.25
C GLY A 526 28.71 -4.52 7.75
N GLU A 527 27.42 -4.58 8.06
CA GLU A 527 26.94 -4.58 9.45
C GLU A 527 27.26 -5.90 10.16
N ILE A 528 27.02 -7.02 9.47
CA ILE A 528 27.37 -8.33 10.05
C ILE A 528 28.88 -8.48 10.20
N GLU A 529 29.67 -7.98 9.26
CA GLU A 529 31.14 -7.98 9.39
C GLU A 529 31.64 -7.15 10.57
N VAL A 530 31.07 -5.96 10.81
CA VAL A 530 31.37 -5.15 12.00
C VAL A 530 31.00 -5.92 13.27
N LEU A 531 29.78 -6.51 13.30
CA LEU A 531 29.32 -7.29 14.46
C LEU A 531 30.23 -8.48 14.77
N LEU A 532 30.68 -9.21 13.75
CA LEU A 532 31.56 -10.36 13.91
C LEU A 532 32.97 -9.97 14.35
N ARG A 533 33.49 -8.83 13.85
CA ARG A 533 34.81 -8.31 14.18
C ARG A 533 34.86 -7.68 15.57
N ASP A 534 33.91 -6.80 15.88
CA ASP A 534 33.91 -5.92 17.02
C ASP A 534 33.07 -6.44 18.20
N GLY A 535 32.31 -7.52 17.97
CA GLY A 535 31.43 -8.15 18.96
C GLY A 535 30.13 -7.38 19.22
N SER A 536 30.00 -6.16 18.69
CA SER A 536 28.79 -5.33 18.82
C SER A 536 28.66 -4.32 17.68
N ILE A 537 27.43 -3.93 17.36
CA ILE A 537 27.13 -2.90 16.37
C ILE A 537 25.87 -2.13 16.78
N GLY A 538 25.83 -0.85 16.47
CA GLY A 538 24.62 -0.01 16.63
C GLY A 538 24.85 1.26 17.44
N PRO A 539 23.74 1.97 17.77
CA PRO A 539 22.35 1.53 17.58
C PRO A 539 21.94 1.43 16.11
N LEU A 540 21.32 0.31 15.74
CA LEU A 540 20.76 0.09 14.42
C LEU A 540 19.24 0.37 14.45
N THR A 541 18.75 1.06 13.43
CA THR A 541 17.33 1.35 13.23
C THR A 541 16.67 0.31 12.32
N GLY A 542 15.32 0.33 12.21
CA GLY A 542 14.58 -0.51 11.27
C GLY A 542 14.08 -1.84 11.84
N PHE A 543 14.41 -2.16 13.10
CA PHE A 543 13.79 -3.30 13.80
C PHE A 543 12.33 -3.02 14.10
N ARG A 544 11.54 -4.09 14.19
CA ARG A 544 10.11 -4.03 14.53
C ARG A 544 9.78 -5.05 15.59
N ASN A 545 9.07 -4.61 16.62
CA ASN A 545 8.59 -5.51 17.66
C ASN A 545 7.41 -6.36 17.16
N LYS A 546 6.94 -7.30 17.98
CA LYS A 546 5.78 -8.18 17.66
C LYS A 546 4.50 -7.43 17.30
N MET A 547 4.40 -6.15 17.66
CA MET A 547 3.27 -5.27 17.34
C MET A 547 3.49 -4.45 16.05
N GLY A 548 4.63 -4.64 15.36
CA GLY A 548 5.01 -3.92 14.15
C GLY A 548 5.56 -2.52 14.37
N ARG A 549 5.78 -2.09 15.62
CA ARG A 549 6.36 -0.76 15.93
C ARG A 549 7.86 -0.78 15.65
N PRO A 550 8.38 0.27 14.99
CA PRO A 550 9.83 0.42 14.81
C PRO A 550 10.52 0.65 16.16
N PHE A 551 11.72 0.13 16.30
CA PHE A 551 12.62 0.43 17.40
C PHE A 551 14.07 0.38 16.91
N GLU A 552 14.95 0.96 17.68
CA GLU A 552 16.40 0.89 17.48
C GLU A 552 17.03 0.09 18.62
N ALA A 553 18.14 -0.57 18.33
CA ALA A 553 18.86 -1.35 19.32
C ALA A 553 20.33 -1.52 18.94
N VAL A 554 21.17 -1.66 19.93
CA VAL A 554 22.51 -2.20 19.77
C VAL A 554 22.42 -3.72 19.67
N ILE A 555 23.15 -4.31 18.74
CA ILE A 555 23.27 -5.77 18.62
C ILE A 555 24.63 -6.16 19.15
N ARG A 556 24.66 -7.18 20.00
CA ARG A 556 25.89 -7.72 20.59
C ARG A 556 25.93 -9.22 20.41
N LEU A 557 27.12 -9.78 20.22
CA LEU A 557 27.29 -11.24 20.28
C LEU A 557 27.18 -11.69 21.73
N ASN A 558 26.28 -12.66 21.98
CA ASN A 558 26.13 -13.33 23.27
C ASN A 558 27.28 -14.35 23.51
N ASP A 559 27.23 -15.10 24.61
CA ASP A 559 28.22 -16.11 24.95
C ASP A 559 28.35 -17.22 23.89
N ASP A 560 27.24 -17.56 23.23
CA ASP A 560 27.20 -18.53 22.11
C ASP A 560 27.66 -17.92 20.77
N LYS A 561 28.17 -16.68 20.79
CA LYS A 561 28.57 -15.89 19.61
C LYS A 561 27.44 -15.62 18.62
N LEU A 562 26.18 -15.61 19.09
CA LEU A 562 25.00 -15.28 18.29
C LEU A 562 24.54 -13.84 18.54
N PRO A 563 24.02 -13.15 17.52
CA PRO A 563 23.47 -11.81 17.66
C PRO A 563 22.31 -11.76 18.66
N ALA A 564 22.40 -10.87 19.64
CA ALA A 564 21.35 -10.59 20.62
C ALA A 564 21.10 -9.09 20.74
N PHE A 565 19.87 -8.71 21.06
CA PHE A 565 19.54 -7.31 21.32
C PHE A 565 20.13 -6.86 22.66
N ASP A 566 20.88 -5.78 22.63
CA ASP A 566 21.33 -5.07 23.80
C ASP A 566 20.53 -3.75 23.89
N PHE A 567 19.59 -3.72 24.81
CA PHE A 567 18.77 -2.53 25.10
C PHE A 567 19.39 -1.62 26.16
N GLY A 568 20.61 -1.92 26.58
CA GLY A 568 21.27 -1.17 27.66
C GLY A 568 20.69 -1.46 29.06
N ASN A 569 19.76 -2.41 29.15
CA ASN A 569 19.04 -2.70 30.41
C ASN A 569 19.89 -3.37 31.50
N ASP A 570 21.04 -3.93 31.16
CA ASP A 570 21.95 -4.55 32.15
C ASP A 570 22.72 -3.53 32.97
N ARG A 571 22.68 -2.23 32.61
CA ARG A 571 23.27 -1.16 33.39
C ARG A 571 22.29 -0.45 34.33
N ASP A 572 21.02 -0.36 33.98
CA ASP A 572 20.01 0.30 34.81
C ASP A 572 19.56 -0.55 36.01
N ASP A 573 19.72 -1.86 35.93
CA ASP A 573 19.34 -2.78 37.02
C ASP A 573 20.42 -2.85 38.13
N ALA A 574 21.63 -2.43 37.86
CA ALA A 574 22.73 -2.37 38.83
C ALA A 574 23.07 -0.94 39.29
N ALA A 575 22.57 0.09 38.59
CA ALA A 575 22.76 1.47 39.02
C ALA A 575 21.85 1.77 40.24
N GLU A 576 22.38 2.28 41.30
CA GLU A 576 21.60 2.93 42.35
C GLU A 576 20.90 4.15 41.74
N ILE A 577 19.60 4.01 41.51
CA ILE A 577 18.77 5.15 41.08
C ILE A 577 18.56 6.02 42.32
N ASP A 578 19.13 7.22 42.30
CA ASP A 578 18.91 8.19 43.37
C ASP A 578 17.49 8.76 43.31
N PHE A 579 16.65 8.38 44.27
CA PHE A 579 15.28 8.87 44.43
C PHE A 579 15.21 10.05 45.45
N SER A 580 16.32 10.57 45.97
CA SER A 580 16.34 11.56 47.06
C SER A 580 15.61 12.87 46.75
N GLY A 581 15.47 13.21 45.46
CA GLY A 581 14.75 14.40 44.98
C GLY A 581 13.30 14.16 44.60
N GLN A 582 12.79 12.91 44.69
CA GLN A 582 11.45 12.57 44.19
C GLN A 582 10.45 12.28 45.35
N LYS A 583 9.22 12.81 45.20
CA LYS A 583 8.13 12.40 46.09
C LYS A 583 7.64 11.02 45.67
N PRO A 584 7.48 10.05 46.63
CA PRO A 584 6.95 8.74 46.26
C PRO A 584 5.49 8.84 45.76
N LEU A 585 5.11 7.93 44.88
CA LEU A 585 3.75 7.85 44.34
C LEU A 585 2.78 7.15 45.29
N GLY A 586 3.27 6.23 46.10
CA GLY A 586 2.52 5.43 47.03
C GLY A 586 3.32 4.25 47.53
N ALA A 587 2.67 3.40 48.37
CA ALA A 587 3.25 2.18 48.89
C ALA A 587 3.20 1.04 47.88
N CYS A 588 4.26 0.25 47.77
CA CYS A 588 4.31 -0.91 46.90
C CYS A 588 3.29 -1.97 47.32
N PRO A 589 2.44 -2.47 46.44
CA PRO A 589 1.43 -3.47 46.80
C PRO A 589 2.01 -4.85 47.14
N LYS A 590 3.31 -5.08 46.88
CA LYS A 590 4.02 -6.32 47.23
C LYS A 590 4.79 -6.24 48.54
N CYS A 591 5.50 -5.15 48.81
CA CYS A 591 6.43 -5.05 49.93
C CYS A 591 6.27 -3.79 50.81
N GLN A 592 5.31 -2.94 50.52
CA GLN A 592 4.99 -1.67 51.21
C GLN A 592 6.09 -0.59 51.13
N SER A 593 7.20 -0.84 50.42
CA SER A 593 8.24 0.17 50.19
C SER A 593 7.78 1.24 49.19
N PRO A 594 8.36 2.44 49.17
CA PRO A 594 7.93 3.52 48.29
C PRO A 594 8.06 3.15 46.79
N ILE A 595 7.10 3.61 45.98
CA ILE A 595 7.17 3.54 44.53
C ILE A 595 7.57 4.90 43.97
N TYR A 596 8.50 4.89 43.04
CA TYR A 596 9.02 6.07 42.37
C TYR A 596 8.84 5.99 40.85
N GLU A 597 8.90 7.13 40.22
CA GLU A 597 8.81 7.28 38.78
C GLU A 597 10.21 7.29 38.16
N THR A 598 10.43 6.45 37.15
CA THR A 598 11.59 6.50 36.27
C THR A 598 11.18 7.01 34.89
N GLU A 599 12.10 7.15 33.99
CA GLU A 599 11.85 7.65 32.63
C GLU A 599 10.81 6.79 31.88
N THR A 600 10.81 5.47 32.06
CA THR A 600 9.98 4.51 31.33
C THR A 600 8.97 3.74 32.19
N ALA A 601 9.08 3.76 33.51
CA ALA A 601 8.29 2.92 34.39
C ALA A 601 8.07 3.53 35.78
N TYR A 602 7.11 2.97 36.51
CA TYR A 602 6.91 3.14 37.95
C TYR A 602 7.49 1.92 38.67
N VAL A 603 8.45 2.12 39.57
CA VAL A 603 9.23 1.04 40.18
C VAL A 603 9.26 1.14 41.69
N CYS A 604 9.24 0.00 42.36
CA CYS A 604 9.45 -0.06 43.81
C CYS A 604 10.92 0.24 44.14
N SER A 605 11.18 1.02 45.18
CA SER A 605 12.54 1.32 45.61
C SER A 605 13.42 0.08 45.89
N LYS A 606 12.81 -1.04 46.29
CA LYS A 606 13.45 -2.33 46.48
C LYS A 606 13.48 -3.23 45.23
N ALA A 607 13.02 -2.72 44.09
CA ALA A 607 13.10 -3.42 42.81
C ALA A 607 14.30 -3.02 41.96
N VAL A 608 15.09 -2.05 42.43
CA VAL A 608 16.31 -1.52 41.78
C VAL A 608 17.50 -1.57 42.74
N GLY A 609 18.73 -1.53 42.21
CA GLY A 609 19.95 -1.61 43.00
C GLY A 609 20.49 -3.02 43.22
N ALA A 610 21.63 -3.17 43.89
CA ALA A 610 22.36 -4.43 44.05
C ALA A 610 21.63 -5.44 44.98
N GLU A 611 20.80 -4.96 45.95
CA GLU A 611 20.07 -5.79 46.89
C GLU A 611 18.59 -5.82 46.62
N LYS A 612 18.21 -6.38 45.46
CA LYS A 612 16.80 -6.51 45.08
C LYS A 612 16.03 -7.47 45.96
N SER A 613 15.00 -6.97 46.64
CA SER A 613 14.08 -7.76 47.48
C SER A 613 12.61 -7.64 47.03
N CYS A 614 12.33 -6.91 45.93
CA CYS A 614 11.02 -6.77 45.32
C CYS A 614 11.15 -6.75 43.80
N ASP A 615 10.07 -7.09 43.10
CA ASP A 615 10.01 -7.11 41.63
C ASP A 615 8.84 -6.28 41.07
N PHE A 616 8.20 -5.44 41.90
CA PHE A 616 7.08 -4.62 41.44
C PHE A 616 7.55 -3.50 40.50
N ARG A 617 7.06 -3.60 39.25
CA ARG A 617 7.32 -2.61 38.18
C ARG A 617 6.08 -2.49 37.29
N SER A 618 5.74 -1.28 36.87
CA SER A 618 4.65 -1.01 35.90
C SER A 618 5.14 -0.02 34.87
N GLY A 619 5.01 -0.32 33.59
CA GLY A 619 5.39 0.60 32.52
C GLY A 619 4.51 1.87 32.50
N LYS A 620 5.10 3.02 32.13
CA LYS A 620 4.35 4.25 31.87
C LYS A 620 3.42 4.14 30.67
N THR A 621 3.70 3.21 29.78
CA THR A 621 2.82 2.88 28.64
C THR A 621 2.44 1.41 28.70
N ILE A 622 1.12 1.13 28.77
CA ILE A 622 0.55 -0.22 28.78
C ILE A 622 -0.38 -0.35 27.57
N LEU A 623 -0.14 -1.33 26.71
CA LEU A 623 -0.93 -1.59 25.49
C LEU A 623 -1.30 -0.31 24.71
N GLN A 624 -0.31 0.54 24.48
CA GLN A 624 -0.38 1.81 23.74
C GLN A 624 -1.07 2.96 24.51
N GLN A 625 -1.58 2.73 25.68
CA GLN A 625 -2.14 3.76 26.55
C GLN A 625 -1.06 4.26 27.51
N GLU A 626 -0.81 5.55 27.49
CA GLU A 626 0.04 6.21 28.49
C GLU A 626 -0.71 6.28 29.83
N ILE A 627 0.00 5.92 30.89
CA ILE A 627 -0.52 5.94 32.27
C ILE A 627 0.14 7.13 32.97
N ALA A 628 -0.61 8.18 33.16
CA ALA A 628 -0.14 9.37 33.83
C ALA A 628 0.15 9.10 35.34
N ARG A 629 1.02 9.91 35.93
CA ARG A 629 1.45 9.83 37.33
C ARG A 629 0.25 9.77 38.30
N GLU A 630 -0.75 10.60 38.05
CA GLU A 630 -1.98 10.70 38.90
C GLU A 630 -2.78 9.39 38.85
N GLN A 631 -2.82 8.74 37.69
CA GLN A 631 -3.55 7.48 37.55
C GLN A 631 -2.80 6.32 38.20
N MET A 632 -1.47 6.33 38.21
CA MET A 632 -0.70 5.36 38.99
C MET A 632 -0.83 5.60 40.49
N GLN A 633 -0.84 6.85 40.97
CA GLN A 633 -1.11 7.17 42.37
C GLN A 633 -2.49 6.67 42.79
N LYS A 634 -3.51 6.90 41.96
CA LYS A 634 -4.88 6.41 42.19
C LYS A 634 -4.94 4.88 42.24
N LEU A 635 -4.25 4.20 41.33
CA LEU A 635 -4.14 2.74 41.33
C LEU A 635 -3.53 2.21 42.63
N LEU A 636 -2.48 2.86 43.12
CA LEU A 636 -1.77 2.44 44.32
C LEU A 636 -2.59 2.73 45.59
N ALA A 637 -3.38 3.83 45.62
CA ALA A 637 -4.21 4.25 46.77
C ALA A 637 -5.56 3.53 46.81
N GLU A 638 -6.26 3.43 45.69
CA GLU A 638 -7.63 2.96 45.58
C GLU A 638 -7.75 1.55 44.98
N GLY A 639 -6.64 0.99 44.49
CA GLY A 639 -6.60 -0.30 43.80
C GLY A 639 -7.13 -0.29 42.37
N LYS A 640 -7.59 0.87 41.85
CA LYS A 640 -8.23 1.02 40.56
C LYS A 640 -8.02 2.41 39.95
N THR A 641 -7.82 2.50 38.61
CA THR A 641 -7.74 3.77 37.89
C THR A 641 -9.10 4.24 37.37
N ASP A 642 -9.12 5.41 36.74
CA ASP A 642 -10.22 5.81 35.87
C ASP A 642 -10.29 4.94 34.59
N LEU A 643 -11.42 5.03 33.88
CA LEU A 643 -11.60 4.28 32.63
C LEU A 643 -10.72 4.84 31.51
N PHE A 644 -9.81 4.05 31.02
CA PHE A 644 -9.03 4.36 29.84
C PHE A 644 -9.73 3.83 28.58
N LYS A 645 -9.69 4.63 27.49
CA LYS A 645 -10.33 4.30 26.20
C LYS A 645 -9.35 3.97 25.09
N GLY A 646 -8.05 4.08 25.36
CA GLY A 646 -6.98 4.01 24.37
C GLY A 646 -6.16 2.72 24.37
N PHE A 647 -6.52 1.68 25.12
CA PHE A 647 -5.80 0.40 25.04
C PHE A 647 -5.99 -0.29 23.71
N VAL A 648 -4.91 -0.85 23.16
CA VAL A 648 -4.95 -1.63 21.93
C VAL A 648 -4.53 -3.07 22.19
N SER A 649 -5.42 -4.01 21.94
CA SER A 649 -5.18 -5.44 22.17
C SER A 649 -4.01 -5.95 21.31
N ALA A 650 -2.99 -6.53 21.93
CA ALA A 650 -1.86 -7.14 21.26
C ALA A 650 -2.27 -8.28 20.30
N ARG A 651 -3.35 -9.04 20.64
CA ARG A 651 -3.84 -10.19 19.86
C ARG A 651 -4.73 -9.80 18.69
N THR A 652 -5.66 -8.83 18.92
CA THR A 652 -6.71 -8.49 17.94
C THR A 652 -6.44 -7.18 17.23
N ARG A 653 -5.46 -6.38 17.69
CA ARG A 653 -5.14 -5.03 17.22
C ARG A 653 -6.32 -4.05 17.25
N ARG A 654 -7.35 -4.35 18.04
CA ARG A 654 -8.52 -3.49 18.21
C ARG A 654 -8.39 -2.68 19.49
N ALA A 655 -8.84 -1.43 19.44
CA ALA A 655 -8.96 -0.60 20.62
C ALA A 655 -10.03 -1.18 21.58
N PHE A 656 -9.78 -1.04 22.89
CA PHE A 656 -10.72 -1.41 23.94
C PHE A 656 -10.61 -0.47 25.13
N GLU A 657 -11.68 -0.43 25.93
CA GLU A 657 -11.75 0.37 27.14
C GLU A 657 -11.62 -0.54 28.35
N ALA A 658 -10.82 -0.13 29.34
CA ALA A 658 -10.64 -0.86 30.60
C ALA A 658 -10.13 0.05 31.70
N PHE A 659 -10.37 -0.36 32.96
CA PHE A 659 -9.68 0.15 34.12
C PHE A 659 -8.43 -0.67 34.38
N LEU A 660 -7.38 -0.06 34.93
CA LEU A 660 -6.28 -0.83 35.52
C LEU A 660 -6.65 -1.12 36.99
N VAL A 661 -6.38 -2.34 37.42
CA VAL A 661 -6.65 -2.81 38.78
C VAL A 661 -5.45 -3.58 39.32
N LEU A 662 -5.33 -3.61 40.68
CA LEU A 662 -4.35 -4.47 41.32
C LEU A 662 -4.93 -5.87 41.50
N GLU A 663 -4.39 -6.86 40.81
CA GLU A 663 -4.77 -8.27 40.90
C GLU A 663 -3.73 -9.08 41.69
N LYS A 664 -4.14 -10.17 42.30
CA LYS A 664 -3.20 -11.16 42.89
C LYS A 664 -2.63 -12.05 41.76
N ASP A 665 -1.32 -12.17 41.72
CA ASP A 665 -0.65 -13.12 40.83
C ASP A 665 -0.76 -14.57 41.32
N ALA A 666 -0.32 -15.53 40.53
CA ALA A 666 -0.37 -16.95 40.88
C ALA A 666 0.49 -17.36 42.11
N LYS A 667 1.39 -16.44 42.55
CA LYS A 667 2.26 -16.60 43.73
C LYS A 667 1.79 -15.77 44.92
N GLY A 668 0.59 -15.16 44.83
CA GLY A 668 0.01 -14.33 45.88
C GLY A 668 0.53 -12.90 45.91
N GLY A 669 1.40 -12.49 44.99
CA GLY A 669 1.87 -11.13 44.85
C GLY A 669 0.91 -10.23 44.07
N ALA A 670 1.03 -8.92 44.23
CA ALA A 670 0.22 -7.97 43.46
C ALA A 670 0.79 -7.65 42.09
N LYS A 671 -0.06 -7.62 41.05
CA LYS A 671 0.28 -7.16 39.69
C LYS A 671 -0.78 -6.21 39.14
N VAL A 672 -0.44 -5.41 38.16
CA VAL A 672 -1.39 -4.57 37.44
C VAL A 672 -2.15 -5.43 36.41
N GLY A 673 -3.47 -5.47 36.51
CA GLY A 673 -4.38 -6.21 35.63
C GLY A 673 -5.41 -5.27 34.97
N PHE A 674 -6.38 -5.87 34.25
CA PHE A 674 -7.43 -5.14 33.52
C PHE A 674 -8.82 -5.53 34.03
N GLU A 675 -9.61 -4.54 34.37
CA GLU A 675 -11.06 -4.71 34.63
C GLU A 675 -11.84 -4.01 33.51
N PHE A 676 -12.74 -4.75 32.87
CA PHE A 676 -13.55 -4.23 31.77
C PHE A 676 -14.83 -3.59 32.31
N PRO A 677 -15.26 -2.44 31.74
CA PRO A 677 -16.53 -1.83 32.13
C PRO A 677 -17.70 -2.80 31.87
N PRO A 678 -18.80 -2.72 32.68
CA PRO A 678 -19.99 -3.53 32.46
C PRO A 678 -20.46 -3.35 31.01
N ARG A 679 -20.71 -4.42 30.30
CA ARG A 679 -21.27 -4.36 28.95
C ARG A 679 -22.65 -3.75 29.01
N ASP A 680 -22.86 -2.65 28.30
CA ASP A 680 -24.15 -1.98 28.19
C ASP A 680 -25.16 -2.94 27.53
N THR A 681 -26.00 -3.54 28.38
CA THR A 681 -27.00 -4.54 27.96
C THR A 681 -28.04 -3.97 27.01
N ARG A 682 -28.16 -2.64 26.86
CA ARG A 682 -29.06 -2.00 25.88
C ARG A 682 -28.59 -2.15 24.44
N LYS A 683 -27.26 -2.11 24.18
CA LYS A 683 -26.69 -2.40 22.85
C LYS A 683 -26.66 -3.91 22.52
N ALA A 684 -26.63 -4.77 23.54
CA ALA A 684 -26.76 -6.21 23.35
C ALA A 684 -28.21 -6.61 23.04
N ARG A 685 -29.21 -5.89 23.60
CA ARG A 685 -30.63 -6.13 23.33
C ARG A 685 -31.04 -5.79 21.88
N ASN A 686 -30.46 -4.74 21.27
CA ASN A 686 -30.67 -4.41 19.86
C ASN A 686 -29.89 -5.31 18.88
N ARG A 687 -28.85 -6.03 19.34
CA ARG A 687 -28.21 -7.09 18.58
C ARG A 687 -28.83 -8.47 18.83
N ALA A 688 -29.39 -8.69 19.98
CA ALA A 688 -30.15 -9.91 20.29
C ALA A 688 -31.54 -9.93 19.65
N SER A 689 -32.15 -8.77 19.42
CA SER A 689 -33.42 -8.68 18.65
C SER A 689 -33.24 -8.84 17.14
N ALA A 690 -31.99 -8.70 16.63
CA ALA A 690 -31.65 -9.03 15.24
C ALA A 690 -31.11 -10.48 15.08
N SER A 691 -30.91 -11.23 16.17
CA SER A 691 -30.44 -12.63 16.17
C SER A 691 -31.39 -13.59 16.89
N ALA A 692 -32.61 -13.16 17.20
CA ALA A 692 -33.72 -14.06 17.53
C ALA A 692 -34.28 -14.67 16.26
N SER A 693 -33.40 -15.30 15.45
CA SER A 693 -33.79 -16.11 14.33
C SER A 693 -34.33 -17.43 14.83
N ALA A 694 -35.45 -17.80 14.32
CA ALA A 694 -36.27 -18.92 14.56
C ALA A 694 -35.53 -20.18 15.02
N LYS A 695 -35.69 -20.48 16.32
CA LYS A 695 -35.45 -21.79 16.86
C LYS A 695 -36.77 -22.53 16.73
N ARG A 696 -36.80 -23.63 16.04
CA ARG A 696 -37.99 -24.50 15.92
C ARG A 696 -37.72 -25.79 16.65
N GLU A 697 -38.53 -26.08 17.67
CA GLU A 697 -38.51 -27.37 18.36
C GLU A 697 -39.18 -28.42 17.45
N LEU A 698 -38.46 -29.47 17.10
CA LEU A 698 -38.96 -30.51 16.20
C LEU A 698 -39.70 -31.63 16.97
N GLY A 699 -39.46 -31.75 18.26
CA GLY A 699 -40.09 -32.77 19.13
C GLY A 699 -39.08 -33.33 20.17
N ALA A 700 -39.54 -34.28 20.99
CA ALA A 700 -38.72 -34.94 22.00
C ALA A 700 -37.93 -36.09 21.42
N HIS A 701 -36.64 -36.26 21.82
CA HIS A 701 -35.79 -37.35 21.39
C HIS A 701 -36.25 -38.68 22.05
N PRO A 702 -36.43 -39.76 21.28
CA PRO A 702 -37.05 -40.98 21.75
C PRO A 702 -36.29 -41.72 22.87
N THR A 703 -35.00 -41.45 23.06
CA THR A 703 -34.17 -42.14 24.08
C THR A 703 -34.16 -41.47 25.44
N ASP A 704 -34.31 -40.14 25.53
CA ASP A 704 -34.18 -39.39 26.80
C ASP A 704 -35.22 -38.30 27.00
N GLY A 705 -36.17 -38.15 26.06
CA GLY A 705 -37.27 -37.19 26.17
C GLY A 705 -36.87 -35.71 26.08
N GLN A 706 -35.58 -35.39 25.84
CA GLN A 706 -35.16 -34.02 25.71
C GLN A 706 -35.48 -33.43 24.33
N PRO A 707 -35.71 -32.11 24.21
CA PRO A 707 -36.12 -31.50 22.96
C PRO A 707 -34.98 -31.51 21.91
N VAL A 708 -35.33 -31.83 20.66
CA VAL A 708 -34.50 -31.68 19.47
C VAL A 708 -34.87 -30.34 18.85
N VAL A 709 -33.89 -29.43 18.74
CA VAL A 709 -34.11 -28.06 18.29
C VAL A 709 -33.40 -27.80 16.98
N LEU A 710 -34.13 -27.30 15.99
CA LEU A 710 -33.58 -26.79 14.74
C LEU A 710 -33.22 -25.30 14.91
N HIS A 711 -32.01 -24.97 14.51
CA HIS A 711 -31.48 -23.62 14.44
C HIS A 711 -31.31 -23.26 12.95
N GLU A 712 -32.11 -22.34 12.46
CA GLU A 712 -32.10 -21.93 11.05
C GLU A 712 -30.85 -21.15 10.66
N THR A 713 -30.16 -20.56 11.63
CA THR A 713 -28.91 -19.85 11.41
C THR A 713 -27.86 -20.24 12.44
N GLY A 714 -26.65 -20.56 11.96
CA GLY A 714 -25.48 -20.84 12.78
C GLY A 714 -24.21 -20.34 12.10
N ARG A 715 -23.09 -20.32 12.85
CA ARG A 715 -21.77 -19.89 12.32
C ARG A 715 -21.35 -20.65 11.04
N PHE A 716 -21.84 -21.87 10.88
CA PHE A 716 -21.50 -22.76 9.75
C PHE A 716 -22.72 -23.19 8.93
N GLY A 717 -23.85 -22.45 9.03
CA GLY A 717 -25.12 -22.74 8.42
C GLY A 717 -26.15 -23.31 9.39
N PRO A 718 -27.37 -23.68 8.92
CA PRO A 718 -28.42 -24.29 9.75
C PRO A 718 -27.94 -25.60 10.41
N TYR A 719 -28.41 -25.86 11.64
CA TYR A 719 -28.05 -27.09 12.36
C TYR A 719 -29.13 -27.53 13.32
N VAL A 720 -29.16 -28.82 13.67
CA VAL A 720 -30.00 -29.39 14.71
C VAL A 720 -29.17 -29.65 15.97
N SER A 721 -29.78 -29.45 17.14
CA SER A 721 -29.14 -29.67 18.42
C SER A 721 -29.99 -30.56 19.33
N HIS A 722 -29.31 -31.44 20.11
CA HIS A 722 -29.88 -32.24 21.17
C HIS A 722 -28.84 -32.31 22.31
N GLY A 723 -29.18 -31.73 23.47
CA GLY A 723 -28.26 -31.59 24.57
C GLY A 723 -26.97 -30.84 24.20
N LYS A 724 -25.80 -31.50 24.27
CA LYS A 724 -24.50 -30.96 23.90
C LYS A 724 -24.09 -31.32 22.45
N LEU A 725 -24.86 -32.13 21.75
CA LEU A 725 -24.56 -32.58 20.42
C LEU A 725 -25.23 -31.67 19.36
N ASN A 726 -24.43 -31.25 18.37
CA ASN A 726 -24.91 -30.45 17.25
C ASN A 726 -24.53 -31.12 15.92
N ALA A 727 -25.48 -31.18 14.97
CA ALA A 727 -25.27 -31.68 13.63
C ALA A 727 -25.73 -30.66 12.59
N SER A 728 -24.84 -30.29 11.65
CA SER A 728 -25.15 -29.35 10.56
C SER A 728 -26.08 -30.00 9.53
N LEU A 729 -27.00 -29.22 8.99
CA LEU A 729 -27.86 -29.68 7.90
C LEU A 729 -27.03 -29.88 6.61
N PRO A 730 -27.35 -30.88 5.79
CA PRO A 730 -26.83 -31.01 4.44
C PRO A 730 -27.23 -29.81 3.58
N ARG A 731 -26.39 -29.43 2.61
CA ARG A 731 -26.59 -28.25 1.75
C ARG A 731 -27.78 -28.34 0.80
N ASP A 732 -28.24 -29.53 0.56
CA ASP A 732 -29.35 -29.90 -0.32
C ASP A 732 -30.73 -29.98 0.38
N ARG A 733 -30.75 -29.75 1.70
CA ARG A 733 -31.98 -29.73 2.50
C ARG A 733 -32.31 -28.36 3.07
N ALA A 734 -33.50 -27.87 2.82
CA ALA A 734 -33.99 -26.63 3.40
C ALA A 734 -34.43 -26.83 4.85
N PRO A 735 -34.17 -25.85 5.77
CA PRO A 735 -34.57 -25.94 7.17
C PRO A 735 -36.08 -26.18 7.37
N ASP A 736 -36.91 -25.62 6.50
CA ASP A 736 -38.36 -25.71 6.61
C ASP A 736 -38.92 -27.11 6.42
N THR A 737 -38.18 -27.99 5.70
CA THR A 737 -38.59 -29.37 5.40
C THR A 737 -38.06 -30.39 6.40
N MET A 738 -37.33 -29.96 7.45
CA MET A 738 -36.71 -30.84 8.42
C MET A 738 -37.74 -31.44 9.39
N THR A 739 -37.80 -32.77 9.42
CA THR A 739 -38.62 -33.56 10.36
C THR A 739 -37.81 -33.98 11.61
N LEU A 740 -38.49 -34.41 12.67
CA LEU A 740 -37.84 -34.95 13.86
C LEU A 740 -37.00 -36.20 13.53
N GLU A 741 -37.49 -37.08 12.68
CA GLU A 741 -36.77 -38.30 12.27
C GLU A 741 -35.49 -37.99 11.51
N ASP A 742 -35.52 -37.03 10.59
CA ASP A 742 -34.35 -36.58 9.86
C ASP A 742 -33.31 -35.96 10.80
N ALA A 743 -33.76 -35.16 11.77
CA ALA A 743 -32.89 -34.53 12.75
C ALA A 743 -32.20 -35.56 13.65
N ILE A 744 -32.94 -36.59 14.09
CA ILE A 744 -32.37 -37.69 14.88
C ILE A 744 -31.34 -38.47 14.03
N ALA A 745 -31.62 -38.77 12.77
CA ALA A 745 -30.67 -39.45 11.88
C ALA A 745 -29.36 -38.66 11.74
N LEU A 746 -29.42 -37.32 11.58
CA LEU A 746 -28.24 -36.47 11.52
C LEU A 746 -27.44 -36.44 12.84
N LEU A 747 -28.11 -36.45 13.97
CA LEU A 747 -27.51 -36.49 15.30
C LEU A 747 -26.81 -37.82 15.57
N VAL A 748 -27.43 -38.95 15.18
CA VAL A 748 -26.83 -40.30 15.26
C VAL A 748 -25.59 -40.38 14.40
N ALA A 749 -25.69 -40.01 13.12
CA ALA A 749 -24.54 -40.00 12.20
C ALA A 749 -23.39 -39.09 12.69
N ARG A 750 -23.69 -38.05 13.47
CA ARG A 750 -22.70 -37.18 14.09
C ARG A 750 -22.04 -37.81 15.34
N SER A 751 -22.78 -38.56 16.12
CA SER A 751 -22.26 -39.25 17.31
C SER A 751 -21.29 -40.38 16.98
N GLU A 752 -21.48 -41.03 15.82
CA GLU A 752 -20.64 -42.13 15.34
C GLU A 752 -19.31 -41.68 14.72
N LYS A 753 -19.15 -40.40 14.39
CA LYS A 753 -17.87 -39.86 13.88
C LYS A 753 -16.86 -39.66 15.00
N PRO A 754 -15.65 -40.28 14.93
CA PRO A 754 -14.64 -40.13 15.96
C PRO A 754 -14.25 -38.65 16.17
N THR A 755 -14.32 -38.17 17.39
CA THR A 755 -13.84 -36.85 17.80
C THR A 755 -12.32 -36.86 17.80
N THR A 756 -11.68 -36.37 16.74
CA THR A 756 -10.26 -36.03 16.76
C THR A 756 -10.02 -34.87 17.72
N ARG A 757 -9.70 -35.19 18.95
CA ARG A 757 -9.19 -34.22 19.94
C ARG A 757 -7.84 -33.72 19.44
N ARG A 758 -7.80 -32.50 18.87
CA ARG A 758 -6.56 -31.76 18.70
C ARG A 758 -6.06 -31.41 20.11
N LYS A 759 -5.02 -32.10 20.59
CA LYS A 759 -4.24 -31.65 21.76
C LYS A 759 -3.66 -30.28 21.42
N LYS A 760 -3.96 -29.27 22.25
CA LYS A 760 -3.19 -28.05 22.34
C LYS A 760 -1.86 -28.40 23.01
N SER A 761 -0.77 -28.29 22.27
CA SER A 761 0.58 -28.11 22.81
C SER A 761 0.93 -26.62 22.62
#